data_e42c382eda609f88a80b063ef807bdee
#
_entry.id   e42c382eda609f88a80b063ef807bdee
#
_cell.length_a   1.000
_cell.length_b   1.000
_cell.length_c   1.000
_cell.angle_alpha   90.00
_cell.angle_beta   90.00
_cell.angle_gamma   90.00
#
_symmetry.space_group_name_H-M   'P 1'
#
loop_
_entity.id
_entity.type
_entity.pdbx_description
1 polymer ?
#
loop_
_entity_poly.entity_id
_entity_poly.type
_entity_poly.pdbx_seq_one_letter_code
_entity_poly.pdbx_strand_id
1 'polypeptide(L)'
;EILEKISTDEIGSVSLANFSKFVSDFNLTELLTDILKNRTVLSEFKSHSEIYSEFGLNSKVSFAECLDNHFDSKDLKLIKILRTAMKNGGARDKASAKKLLSIESINLEFIKTLEDILLYKGSTTKRPEYSAKTNSFASKAVLSKFLNSSIEQLNKLAERIEVFRQTRISYETSEKICALYDFSRVFLSHYTNEKLLRGWLDFDDLILKTQNLLTDPTIAAWVLYRLDGGIDHILIDEAQDTSPTQWRIIEKLSQEFYTGEGSRDKINRTLFVVGDKKQSIYSFQGADTFELNRIQKNFKKRFGEVAKPLKELSLQYSFRSSPTILKFVDSILERPEKKQESELESSENHISFYSKLPGRVDLWPSVEKAEQPKDTEWQSPVDMPGKEDERVRLACLIASQINTLISSQSLIPERTGNDYVMRKIRAGDFLILVQRRSVLFHEIIKACKKRGLPISGADRLKLMEEIAVKDLIALLSFLSSPQDDLSLATILKSPLFNWSEKELFDLAHDRQDRFLWEELKKRSDIFTNEYSILNNLLSSIDYLRPYELLEKILNQYNGRANLISRLGAEAEDAIDALLSLSIDYERQETPSLTGFLSWVSTSGFEVKRQLSNQKNQIRVMTIHGAKGLESPIVILPETQKRKVEVRDKILTSDKMAVWNSKRGQATRNEEEIKSKKIRALEEERNRLLYVAITRAETWFMAMSAGELDDKCWYEKIKNSLQSSQAKKQNFPTGEGLRLEEGNWSSEIGEKKYQSPRSKNGLPDWIKKTSFENEMQPRYLIPSDLGGTKTLSKGNGLSEEEAALHGSRVHKLLELLPKYSPKDWPKHSLKMLKANRLFDGPPNVENAIQEALSVLTDPRLSYIFAKDVLSEVPFSAQLPNLKNQKIYGIIDRLIVGSNNVQIIDFKTNSAVPKTADKIPLGILRQIGAYKLAVEKIFPSKEVSCYILWTAIKKLDYLEKDLLDYEDLDGS
;
A
#
# COMPACT_ATOMS: atom_id res chain seq x y z
N GLU A 1 -4.02 20.15 -3.64
CA GLU A 1 -4.21 20.40 -5.08
C GLU A 1 -5.59 19.92 -5.58
N ILE A 2 -5.96 18.61 -5.45
CA ILE A 2 -7.29 18.12 -5.88
C ILE A 2 -8.42 18.82 -5.10
N LEU A 3 -8.28 18.96 -3.79
CA LEU A 3 -9.30 19.63 -2.96
C LEU A 3 -9.44 21.13 -3.31
N GLU A 4 -8.35 21.79 -3.66
CA GLU A 4 -8.39 23.16 -4.14
C GLU A 4 -9.18 23.28 -5.46
N LYS A 5 -8.92 22.35 -6.40
CA LYS A 5 -9.68 22.28 -7.66
C LYS A 5 -11.17 22.00 -7.43
N ILE A 6 -11.50 21.12 -6.50
CA ILE A 6 -12.89 20.84 -6.12
C ILE A 6 -13.54 22.09 -5.49
N SER A 7 -12.81 22.85 -4.69
CA SER A 7 -13.35 24.08 -4.06
C SER A 7 -13.66 25.20 -5.06
N THR A 8 -13.01 25.20 -6.22
CA THR A 8 -13.25 26.19 -7.30
C THR A 8 -14.37 25.76 -8.28
N ASP A 9 -14.82 24.53 -8.24
CA ASP A 9 -15.93 24.00 -9.04
C ASP A 9 -17.25 24.22 -8.31
N GLU A 10 -18.30 24.68 -9.01
CA GLU A 10 -19.58 25.03 -8.39
C GLU A 10 -20.27 23.83 -7.73
N ILE A 11 -20.30 22.68 -8.39
CA ILE A 11 -20.87 21.43 -7.86
C ILE A 11 -19.94 20.85 -6.80
N GLY A 12 -18.63 20.92 -7.05
CA GLY A 12 -17.60 20.41 -6.16
C GLY A 12 -17.57 21.13 -4.81
N SER A 13 -17.70 22.46 -4.82
CA SER A 13 -17.69 23.28 -3.61
C SER A 13 -18.87 22.94 -2.68
N VAL A 14 -20.06 22.74 -3.25
CA VAL A 14 -21.25 22.34 -2.47
C VAL A 14 -21.07 20.94 -1.87
N SER A 15 -20.59 19.98 -2.65
CA SER A 15 -20.37 18.61 -2.16
C SER A 15 -19.27 18.54 -1.10
N LEU A 16 -18.18 19.30 -1.26
CA LEU A 16 -17.12 19.46 -0.28
C LEU A 16 -17.64 20.10 1.03
N ALA A 17 -18.44 21.16 0.92
CA ALA A 17 -19.05 21.83 2.07
C ALA A 17 -20.00 20.90 2.85
N ASN A 18 -20.77 20.06 2.17
CA ASN A 18 -21.62 19.08 2.83
C ASN A 18 -20.80 17.95 3.48
N PHE A 19 -19.78 17.47 2.82
CA PHE A 19 -18.88 16.45 3.34
C PHE A 19 -18.09 16.94 4.56
N SER A 20 -17.59 18.18 4.54
CA SER A 20 -16.80 18.77 5.61
C SER A 20 -17.54 18.89 6.95
N LYS A 21 -18.88 18.93 6.95
CA LYS A 21 -19.71 18.91 8.17
C LYS A 21 -19.46 17.66 9.03
N PHE A 22 -18.99 16.57 8.42
CA PHE A 22 -18.81 15.27 9.07
C PHE A 22 -17.33 14.90 9.29
N VAL A 23 -16.39 15.68 8.79
CA VAL A 23 -14.94 15.37 8.79
C VAL A 23 -14.18 16.42 9.61
N SER A 24 -13.25 15.97 10.45
CA SER A 24 -12.23 16.83 11.05
C SER A 24 -10.93 16.74 10.26
N ASP A 25 -10.15 17.82 10.22
CA ASP A 25 -8.90 17.93 9.46
C ASP A 25 -7.93 16.76 9.72
N PHE A 26 -7.83 16.32 10.96
CA PHE A 26 -6.97 15.19 11.38
C PHE A 26 -7.32 13.83 10.73
N ASN A 27 -8.54 13.65 10.23
CA ASN A 27 -9.00 12.37 9.66
C ASN A 27 -9.16 12.42 8.15
N LEU A 28 -8.94 13.56 7.51
CA LEU A 28 -9.23 13.74 6.10
C LEU A 28 -8.37 12.84 5.20
N THR A 29 -7.06 12.80 5.42
CA THR A 29 -6.13 11.98 4.61
C THR A 29 -6.45 10.47 4.70
N GLU A 30 -6.75 9.98 5.90
CA GLU A 30 -7.15 8.57 6.08
C GLU A 30 -8.45 8.26 5.35
N LEU A 31 -9.41 9.18 5.41
CA LEU A 31 -10.71 9.02 4.76
C LEU A 31 -10.59 9.07 3.23
N LEU A 32 -9.78 9.99 2.68
CA LEU A 32 -9.49 10.03 1.24
C LEU A 32 -8.81 8.74 0.78
N THR A 33 -7.89 8.21 1.57
CA THR A 33 -7.25 6.92 1.29
C THR A 33 -8.27 5.77 1.28
N ASP A 34 -9.21 5.76 2.22
CA ASP A 34 -10.28 4.75 2.26
C ASP A 34 -11.29 4.94 1.11
N ILE A 35 -11.55 6.17 0.64
CA ILE A 35 -12.35 6.41 -0.58
C ILE A 35 -11.64 5.80 -1.79
N LEU A 36 -10.32 5.99 -1.94
CA LEU A 36 -9.54 5.42 -3.04
C LEU A 36 -9.53 3.89 -3.01
N LYS A 37 -9.39 3.28 -1.84
CA LYS A 37 -9.46 1.81 -1.70
C LYS A 37 -10.82 1.24 -2.09
N ASN A 38 -11.90 1.97 -1.84
CA ASN A 38 -13.28 1.53 -2.10
C ASN A 38 -13.88 2.20 -3.37
N ARG A 39 -13.02 2.71 -4.26
CA ARG A 39 -13.44 3.49 -5.43
C ARG A 39 -14.41 2.75 -6.36
N THR A 40 -14.29 1.44 -6.52
CA THR A 40 -15.21 0.64 -7.33
C THR A 40 -16.64 0.70 -6.82
N VAL A 41 -16.85 0.60 -5.52
CA VAL A 41 -18.19 0.68 -4.91
C VAL A 41 -18.69 2.12 -4.87
N LEU A 42 -17.82 3.08 -4.58
CA LEU A 42 -18.18 4.50 -4.47
C LEU A 42 -18.37 5.21 -5.80
N SER A 43 -17.86 4.65 -6.90
CA SER A 43 -18.13 5.16 -8.26
C SER A 43 -19.47 4.68 -8.83
N GLU A 44 -20.08 3.64 -8.27
CA GLU A 44 -21.43 3.24 -8.60
C GLU A 44 -22.42 4.32 -8.19
N PHE A 45 -23.28 4.72 -9.14
CA PHE A 45 -24.30 5.72 -8.82
C PHE A 45 -25.34 5.15 -7.87
N LYS A 46 -25.52 5.82 -6.73
CA LYS A 46 -26.61 5.56 -5.78
C LYS A 46 -27.44 6.83 -5.61
N SER A 47 -28.72 6.75 -5.85
CA SER A 47 -29.62 7.88 -5.59
C SER A 47 -29.81 8.06 -4.07
N HIS A 48 -30.05 9.28 -3.62
CA HIS A 48 -30.35 9.54 -2.21
C HIS A 48 -31.57 8.72 -1.74
N SER A 49 -32.57 8.51 -2.60
CA SER A 49 -33.74 7.69 -2.27
C SER A 49 -33.39 6.22 -2.00
N GLU A 50 -32.44 5.63 -2.76
CA GLU A 50 -31.96 4.27 -2.51
C GLU A 50 -31.22 4.20 -1.19
N ILE A 51 -30.37 5.19 -0.88
CA ILE A 51 -29.63 5.26 0.38
C ILE A 51 -30.61 5.31 1.56
N TYR A 52 -31.59 6.22 1.53
CA TYR A 52 -32.59 6.33 2.60
C TYR A 52 -33.40 5.05 2.76
N SER A 53 -33.82 4.42 1.66
CA SER A 53 -34.61 3.20 1.70
C SER A 53 -33.86 2.01 2.31
N GLU A 54 -32.54 1.92 2.11
CA GLU A 54 -31.74 0.86 2.72
C GLU A 54 -31.67 0.95 4.27
N PHE A 55 -31.90 2.14 4.82
CA PHE A 55 -32.02 2.37 6.27
C PHE A 55 -33.48 2.41 6.76
N GLY A 56 -34.42 1.98 5.91
CA GLY A 56 -35.84 1.90 6.26
C GLY A 56 -36.53 3.26 6.34
N LEU A 57 -35.96 4.29 5.69
CA LEU A 57 -36.47 5.65 5.68
C LEU A 57 -37.15 5.99 4.35
N ASN A 58 -38.16 6.86 4.40
CA ASN A 58 -38.77 7.45 3.20
C ASN A 58 -38.08 8.77 2.87
N SER A 59 -37.43 8.84 1.70
CA SER A 59 -36.69 10.03 1.25
C SER A 59 -37.56 11.26 1.00
N LYS A 60 -38.90 11.07 0.90
CA LYS A 60 -39.87 12.17 0.72
C LYS A 60 -40.30 12.84 2.03
N VAL A 61 -39.97 12.23 3.19
CA VAL A 61 -40.30 12.76 4.50
C VAL A 61 -39.03 13.37 5.11
N SER A 62 -39.03 14.65 5.36
CA SER A 62 -37.90 15.32 6.01
C SER A 62 -37.77 14.87 7.48
N PHE A 63 -36.56 15.01 8.04
CA PHE A 63 -36.36 14.71 9.47
C PHE A 63 -37.26 15.57 10.37
N ALA A 64 -37.49 16.83 10.00
CA ALA A 64 -38.40 17.72 10.72
C ALA A 64 -39.85 17.20 10.74
N GLU A 65 -40.36 16.77 9.57
CA GLU A 65 -41.72 16.16 9.50
C GLU A 65 -41.79 14.85 10.31
N CYS A 66 -40.72 14.08 10.30
CA CYS A 66 -40.63 12.87 11.12
C CYS A 66 -40.68 13.18 12.62
N LEU A 67 -40.02 14.26 13.06
CA LEU A 67 -40.09 14.75 14.43
C LEU A 67 -41.49 15.19 14.79
N ASP A 68 -42.15 16.00 13.95
CA ASP A 68 -43.49 16.53 14.20
C ASP A 68 -44.55 15.42 14.25
N ASN A 69 -44.35 14.33 13.52
CA ASN A 69 -45.22 13.15 13.59
C ASN A 69 -45.05 12.32 14.88
N HIS A 70 -43.92 12.42 15.56
CA HIS A 70 -43.62 11.60 16.76
C HIS A 70 -43.70 12.37 18.04
N PHE A 71 -43.51 13.69 18.02
CA PHE A 71 -43.47 14.57 19.20
C PHE A 71 -44.34 15.79 19.00
N ASP A 72 -45.01 16.21 20.06
CA ASP A 72 -45.96 17.33 20.04
C ASP A 72 -45.66 18.40 21.12
N SER A 73 -46.46 19.48 21.08
CA SER A 73 -46.34 20.55 22.05
C SER A 73 -46.60 20.12 23.52
N LYS A 74 -47.27 18.96 23.74
CA LYS A 74 -47.51 18.40 25.08
C LYS A 74 -46.22 17.84 25.65
N ASP A 75 -45.38 17.23 24.79
CA ASP A 75 -44.08 16.74 25.20
C ASP A 75 -43.15 17.88 25.65
N LEU A 76 -43.16 19.01 24.93
CA LEU A 76 -42.41 20.21 25.37
C LEU A 76 -42.92 20.75 26.73
N LYS A 77 -44.24 20.77 26.95
CA LYS A 77 -44.79 21.17 28.24
C LYS A 77 -44.37 20.22 29.34
N LEU A 78 -44.39 18.92 29.10
CA LEU A 78 -43.97 17.88 30.05
C LEU A 78 -42.50 18.03 30.43
N ILE A 79 -41.64 18.31 29.47
CA ILE A 79 -40.18 18.54 29.67
C ILE A 79 -39.95 19.83 30.47
N LYS A 80 -40.72 20.91 30.21
CA LYS A 80 -40.61 22.15 31.01
C LYS A 80 -41.01 21.93 32.48
N ILE A 81 -42.00 21.08 32.75
CA ILE A 81 -42.37 20.68 34.10
C ILE A 81 -41.25 19.87 34.77
N LEU A 82 -40.70 18.87 34.06
CA LEU A 82 -39.56 18.06 34.51
C LEU A 82 -38.35 18.94 34.84
N ARG A 83 -38.01 19.88 33.98
CA ARG A 83 -36.92 20.85 34.17
C ARG A 83 -37.08 21.65 35.45
N THR A 84 -38.30 22.17 35.70
CA THR A 84 -38.60 22.96 36.89
C THR A 84 -38.45 22.15 38.16
N ALA A 85 -38.88 20.90 38.13
CA ALA A 85 -38.73 20.02 39.27
C ALA A 85 -37.28 19.61 39.54
N MET A 86 -36.52 19.34 38.48
CA MET A 86 -35.07 18.97 38.56
C MET A 86 -34.18 20.12 39.06
N LYS A 87 -34.53 21.38 38.83
CA LYS A 87 -33.82 22.55 39.39
C LYS A 87 -33.67 22.51 40.92
N ASN A 88 -34.62 21.92 41.59
CA ASN A 88 -34.67 21.80 43.06
C ASN A 88 -34.21 20.43 43.57
N GLY A 89 -33.65 19.60 42.70
CA GLY A 89 -33.11 18.28 43.00
C GLY A 89 -31.63 18.28 43.40
N GLY A 90 -31.03 17.08 43.47
CA GLY A 90 -29.62 16.88 43.75
C GLY A 90 -28.69 17.37 42.61
N ALA A 91 -27.39 17.23 42.79
CA ALA A 91 -26.39 17.71 41.81
C ALA A 91 -26.63 17.14 40.39
N ARG A 92 -26.98 15.86 40.26
CA ARG A 92 -27.31 15.18 39.00
C ARG A 92 -28.54 15.79 38.34
N ASP A 93 -29.61 16.03 39.13
CA ASP A 93 -30.86 16.61 38.62
C ASP A 93 -30.64 18.04 38.15
N LYS A 94 -29.88 18.85 38.92
CA LYS A 94 -29.48 20.21 38.51
C LYS A 94 -28.70 20.24 37.21
N ALA A 95 -27.78 19.29 37.01
CA ALA A 95 -27.02 19.17 35.76
C ALA A 95 -27.95 18.82 34.58
N SER A 96 -28.89 17.90 34.76
CA SER A 96 -29.93 17.58 33.78
C SER A 96 -30.86 18.76 33.49
N ALA A 97 -31.25 19.49 34.50
CA ALA A 97 -32.07 20.71 34.35
C ALA A 97 -31.34 21.81 33.56
N LYS A 98 -30.02 21.94 33.73
CA LYS A 98 -29.20 22.88 32.96
C LYS A 98 -29.17 22.50 31.47
N LYS A 99 -29.06 21.21 31.14
CA LYS A 99 -29.13 20.71 29.74
C LYS A 99 -30.51 20.98 29.12
N LEU A 100 -31.58 20.89 29.90
CA LEU A 100 -32.96 21.16 29.43
C LEU A 100 -33.24 22.65 29.21
N LEU A 101 -32.33 23.57 29.57
CA LEU A 101 -32.53 25.01 29.37
C LEU A 101 -32.44 25.43 27.89
N SER A 102 -31.63 24.74 27.08
CA SER A 102 -31.47 25.01 25.65
C SER A 102 -32.68 24.56 24.80
N ILE A 103 -33.62 23.82 25.39
CA ILE A 103 -34.76 23.26 24.68
C ILE A 103 -35.93 24.24 24.64
N GLU A 104 -36.15 24.87 23.47
CA GLU A 104 -37.28 25.74 23.19
C GLU A 104 -38.25 25.21 22.12
N SER A 105 -37.71 24.37 21.20
CA SER A 105 -38.47 23.78 20.09
C SER A 105 -38.14 22.30 19.91
N ILE A 106 -39.01 21.56 19.21
CA ILE A 106 -38.79 20.18 18.83
C ILE A 106 -37.82 20.15 17.61
N ASN A 107 -36.58 19.79 17.88
CA ASN A 107 -35.51 19.72 16.87
C ASN A 107 -34.52 18.59 17.20
N LEU A 108 -33.45 18.45 16.43
CA LEU A 108 -32.41 17.43 16.65
C LEU A 108 -31.75 17.54 18.04
N GLU A 109 -31.53 18.79 18.55
CA GLU A 109 -30.94 19.03 19.87
C GLU A 109 -31.91 18.62 21.00
N PHE A 110 -33.22 18.84 20.80
CA PHE A 110 -34.24 18.31 21.69
C PHE A 110 -34.10 16.80 21.87
N ILE A 111 -34.05 16.03 20.81
CA ILE A 111 -33.92 14.57 20.86
C ILE A 111 -32.62 14.15 21.54
N LYS A 112 -31.46 14.70 21.10
CA LYS A 112 -30.15 14.36 21.68
C LYS A 112 -30.08 14.65 23.19
N THR A 113 -30.67 15.74 23.61
CA THR A 113 -30.70 16.09 25.04
C THR A 113 -31.59 15.14 25.82
N LEU A 114 -32.75 14.74 25.28
CA LEU A 114 -33.63 13.77 25.92
C LEU A 114 -33.01 12.36 25.95
N GLU A 115 -32.31 11.92 24.89
CA GLU A 115 -31.55 10.66 24.91
C GLU A 115 -30.53 10.65 26.06
N ASP A 116 -29.80 11.75 26.25
CA ASP A 116 -28.81 11.92 27.34
C ASP A 116 -29.45 11.78 28.74
N ILE A 117 -30.64 12.28 28.91
CA ILE A 117 -31.32 12.31 30.20
C ILE A 117 -32.17 11.08 30.43
N LEU A 118 -32.96 10.66 29.45
CA LEU A 118 -34.00 9.65 29.59
C LEU A 118 -33.51 8.23 29.22
N LEU A 119 -32.35 8.06 28.63
CA LEU A 119 -31.80 6.75 28.29
C LEU A 119 -30.54 6.41 29.11
N TYR A 120 -30.30 5.12 29.29
CA TYR A 120 -29.11 4.63 29.97
C TYR A 120 -27.93 4.57 29.01
N LYS A 121 -26.77 5.17 29.36
CA LYS A 121 -25.58 5.19 28.50
C LYS A 121 -24.78 3.88 28.49
N GLY A 122 -25.01 2.95 29.37
CA GLY A 122 -24.27 1.70 29.49
C GLY A 122 -25.14 0.48 29.59
N SER A 123 -24.66 -0.63 29.07
CA SER A 123 -25.30 -1.95 29.20
C SER A 123 -24.92 -2.62 30.53
N THR A 124 -25.82 -3.41 31.06
CA THR A 124 -25.58 -4.35 32.16
C THR A 124 -26.20 -5.70 31.80
N THR A 125 -25.89 -6.78 32.55
CA THR A 125 -26.48 -8.11 32.35
C THR A 125 -28.01 -8.13 32.32
N LYS A 126 -28.65 -7.09 32.95
CA LYS A 126 -30.11 -6.98 33.04
C LYS A 126 -30.72 -5.91 32.13
N ARG A 127 -29.92 -5.18 31.37
CA ARG A 127 -30.40 -3.96 30.69
C ARG A 127 -29.57 -3.63 29.45
N PRO A 128 -30.21 -3.46 28.28
CA PRO A 128 -29.50 -3.01 27.05
C PRO A 128 -28.97 -1.59 27.21
N GLU A 129 -27.93 -1.28 26.42
CA GLU A 129 -27.43 0.09 26.22
C GLU A 129 -28.54 0.95 25.58
N TYR A 130 -28.67 2.20 25.99
CA TYR A 130 -29.69 3.15 25.53
C TYR A 130 -31.16 2.75 25.77
N SER A 131 -31.45 1.84 26.72
CA SER A 131 -32.84 1.57 27.13
C SER A 131 -33.43 2.71 27.97
N ALA A 132 -34.74 2.85 27.93
CA ALA A 132 -35.48 3.89 28.67
C ALA A 132 -35.28 3.82 30.17
N LYS A 133 -35.07 4.95 30.81
CA LYS A 133 -34.99 5.08 32.28
C LYS A 133 -36.39 5.20 32.88
N THR A 134 -37.18 4.17 32.81
CA THR A 134 -38.50 4.15 33.45
C THR A 134 -38.36 4.34 34.98
N ASN A 135 -39.03 5.31 35.54
CA ASN A 135 -39.01 5.68 37.00
C ASN A 135 -37.58 5.98 37.53
N SER A 136 -36.57 6.22 36.68
CA SER A 136 -35.19 6.45 37.11
C SER A 136 -34.46 7.58 36.38
N PHE A 137 -35.18 8.40 35.63
CA PHE A 137 -34.65 9.57 34.92
C PHE A 137 -34.35 10.77 35.85
N ALA A 138 -34.91 10.80 37.06
CA ALA A 138 -34.64 11.78 38.11
C ALA A 138 -34.49 11.09 39.48
N SER A 139 -33.99 11.83 40.49
CA SER A 139 -33.90 11.31 41.85
C SER A 139 -35.27 11.02 42.44
N LYS A 140 -35.35 10.06 43.40
CA LYS A 140 -36.60 9.72 44.10
C LYS A 140 -37.25 10.97 44.74
N ALA A 141 -36.48 11.89 45.28
CA ALA A 141 -36.94 13.14 45.87
C ALA A 141 -37.60 14.11 44.86
N VAL A 142 -37.20 14.03 43.59
CA VAL A 142 -37.81 14.78 42.48
C VAL A 142 -39.07 14.06 42.01
N LEU A 143 -39.00 12.75 41.83
CA LEU A 143 -40.12 11.94 41.34
C LEU A 143 -41.32 11.93 42.31
N SER A 144 -41.07 11.93 43.61
CA SER A 144 -42.14 12.01 44.66
C SER A 144 -42.98 13.28 44.61
N LYS A 145 -42.51 14.32 43.90
CA LYS A 145 -43.25 15.60 43.72
C LYS A 145 -44.18 15.61 42.51
N PHE A 146 -44.14 14.54 41.69
CA PHE A 146 -44.98 14.39 40.50
C PHE A 146 -46.25 13.60 40.82
N LEU A 147 -47.31 13.91 40.12
CA LEU A 147 -48.49 13.04 40.06
C LEU A 147 -48.13 11.75 39.28
N ASN A 148 -48.66 10.62 39.69
CA ASN A 148 -48.42 9.32 39.04
C ASN A 148 -48.72 9.36 37.55
N SER A 149 -49.77 10.09 37.12
CA SER A 149 -50.11 10.27 35.71
C SER A 149 -48.99 11.00 34.90
N SER A 150 -48.30 11.98 35.50
CA SER A 150 -47.20 12.68 34.88
C SER A 150 -45.95 11.82 34.79
N ILE A 151 -45.69 10.95 35.75
CA ILE A 151 -44.60 9.98 35.75
C ILE A 151 -44.85 8.96 34.63
N GLU A 152 -46.06 8.48 34.47
CA GLU A 152 -46.42 7.55 33.40
C GLU A 152 -46.25 8.19 32.02
N GLN A 153 -46.62 9.45 31.84
CA GLN A 153 -46.38 10.20 30.60
C GLN A 153 -44.90 10.36 30.30
N LEU A 154 -44.05 10.65 31.31
CA LEU A 154 -42.60 10.72 31.16
C LEU A 154 -41.98 9.36 30.85
N ASN A 155 -42.47 8.27 31.41
CA ASN A 155 -42.04 6.92 31.06
C ASN A 155 -42.39 6.60 29.60
N LYS A 156 -43.60 6.89 29.15
CA LYS A 156 -44.01 6.72 27.73
C LYS A 156 -43.18 7.61 26.80
N LEU A 157 -42.83 8.81 27.24
CA LEU A 157 -41.91 9.68 26.47
C LEU A 157 -40.52 9.05 26.37
N ALA A 158 -39.99 8.52 27.48
CA ALA A 158 -38.68 7.84 27.47
C ALA A 158 -38.66 6.64 26.54
N GLU A 159 -39.73 5.83 26.55
CA GLU A 159 -39.87 4.67 25.62
C GLU A 159 -39.99 5.12 24.15
N ARG A 160 -40.71 6.21 23.88
CA ARG A 160 -40.77 6.79 22.52
C ARG A 160 -39.38 7.30 22.05
N ILE A 161 -38.63 7.93 22.94
CA ILE A 161 -37.26 8.39 22.66
C ILE A 161 -36.33 7.20 22.39
N GLU A 162 -36.45 6.10 23.14
CA GLU A 162 -35.70 4.87 22.88
C GLU A 162 -35.95 4.35 21.46
N VAL A 163 -37.22 4.22 21.07
CA VAL A 163 -37.58 3.75 19.72
C VAL A 163 -37.13 4.75 18.63
N PHE A 164 -37.43 6.05 18.84
CA PHE A 164 -37.12 7.09 17.87
C PHE A 164 -35.61 7.29 17.65
N ARG A 165 -34.79 6.93 18.63
CA ARG A 165 -33.35 7.00 18.54
C ARG A 165 -32.79 6.26 17.31
N GLN A 166 -33.33 5.08 16.99
CA GLN A 166 -32.90 4.33 15.80
C GLN A 166 -33.25 5.09 14.52
N THR A 167 -34.42 5.69 14.44
CA THR A 167 -34.83 6.51 13.30
C THR A 167 -33.90 7.72 13.13
N ARG A 168 -33.59 8.42 14.24
CA ARG A 168 -32.63 9.55 14.21
C ARG A 168 -31.26 9.12 13.69
N ILE A 169 -30.72 8.02 14.23
CA ILE A 169 -29.41 7.49 13.80
C ILE A 169 -29.45 7.13 12.30
N SER A 170 -30.53 6.50 11.84
CA SER A 170 -30.73 6.17 10.43
C SER A 170 -30.72 7.43 9.54
N TYR A 171 -31.38 8.50 9.94
CA TYR A 171 -31.35 9.78 9.22
C TYR A 171 -29.96 10.38 9.16
N GLU A 172 -29.29 10.53 10.33
CA GLU A 172 -27.93 11.11 10.39
C GLU A 172 -26.92 10.26 9.58
N THR A 173 -27.08 8.94 9.61
CA THR A 173 -26.23 8.03 8.83
C THR A 173 -26.52 8.16 7.35
N SER A 174 -27.79 8.24 6.93
CA SER A 174 -28.16 8.41 5.53
C SER A 174 -27.63 9.73 4.94
N GLU A 175 -27.79 10.86 5.66
CA GLU A 175 -27.23 12.16 5.26
C GLU A 175 -25.69 12.09 5.10
N LYS A 176 -25.04 11.45 6.05
CA LYS A 176 -23.60 11.29 6.04
C LYS A 176 -23.12 10.43 4.86
N ILE A 177 -23.88 9.38 4.52
CA ILE A 177 -23.57 8.50 3.37
C ILE A 177 -23.88 9.23 2.06
N CYS A 178 -24.98 9.97 1.96
CA CYS A 178 -25.24 10.81 0.78
C CYS A 178 -24.10 11.78 0.53
N ALA A 179 -23.64 12.50 1.57
CA ALA A 179 -22.50 13.41 1.47
C ALA A 179 -21.22 12.68 1.05
N LEU A 180 -20.98 11.44 1.53
CA LEU A 180 -19.85 10.61 1.14
C LEU A 180 -19.90 10.24 -0.35
N TYR A 181 -21.05 9.78 -0.86
CA TYR A 181 -21.19 9.41 -2.27
C TYR A 181 -21.07 10.61 -3.20
N ASP A 182 -21.73 11.74 -2.86
CA ASP A 182 -21.67 12.97 -3.65
C ASP A 182 -20.23 13.49 -3.74
N PHE A 183 -19.54 13.57 -2.60
CA PHE A 183 -18.14 13.99 -2.56
C PHE A 183 -17.21 12.99 -3.27
N SER A 184 -17.37 11.68 -3.00
CA SER A 184 -16.52 10.65 -3.61
C SER A 184 -16.60 10.67 -5.13
N ARG A 185 -17.78 10.89 -5.71
CA ARG A 185 -17.98 11.00 -7.16
C ARG A 185 -17.17 12.15 -7.75
N VAL A 186 -17.25 13.33 -7.14
CA VAL A 186 -16.47 14.50 -7.58
C VAL A 186 -14.98 14.28 -7.39
N PHE A 187 -14.58 13.82 -6.21
CA PHE A 187 -13.18 13.56 -5.89
C PHE A 187 -12.54 12.52 -6.81
N LEU A 188 -13.20 11.37 -7.04
CA LEU A 188 -12.69 10.31 -7.91
C LEU A 188 -12.60 10.76 -9.38
N SER A 189 -13.53 11.62 -9.84
CA SER A 189 -13.45 12.23 -11.16
C SER A 189 -12.20 13.12 -11.30
N HIS A 190 -11.99 14.04 -10.36
CA HIS A 190 -10.80 14.89 -10.35
C HIS A 190 -9.50 14.08 -10.20
N TYR A 191 -9.48 13.07 -9.32
CA TYR A 191 -8.33 12.19 -9.13
C TYR A 191 -7.97 11.43 -10.42
N THR A 192 -8.97 10.89 -11.11
CA THR A 192 -8.76 10.19 -12.37
C THR A 192 -8.27 11.14 -13.46
N ASN A 193 -8.83 12.35 -13.55
CA ASN A 193 -8.38 13.36 -14.49
C ASN A 193 -6.95 13.83 -14.23
N GLU A 194 -6.56 14.02 -12.97
CA GLU A 194 -5.17 14.38 -12.63
C GLU A 194 -4.18 13.28 -13.02
N LYS A 195 -4.52 12.02 -12.77
CA LYS A 195 -3.69 10.89 -13.24
C LYS A 195 -3.59 10.85 -14.76
N LEU A 196 -4.69 11.07 -15.45
CA LEU A 196 -4.72 11.05 -16.92
C LEU A 196 -3.86 12.19 -17.52
N LEU A 197 -3.96 13.41 -16.96
CA LEU A 197 -3.14 14.56 -17.39
C LEU A 197 -1.64 14.33 -17.22
N ARG A 198 -1.26 13.58 -16.18
CA ARG A 198 0.15 13.28 -15.87
C ARG A 198 0.62 11.96 -16.48
N GLY A 199 -0.25 11.18 -17.10
CA GLY A 199 0.08 9.84 -17.59
C GLY A 199 0.34 8.83 -16.48
N TRP A 200 -0.18 9.06 -15.27
CA TRP A 200 0.05 8.20 -14.12
C TRP A 200 -1.00 7.09 -13.99
N LEU A 201 -0.54 5.92 -13.55
CA LEU A 201 -1.39 4.79 -13.20
C LEU A 201 -1.00 4.30 -11.80
N ASP A 202 -1.99 4.02 -10.97
CA ASP A 202 -1.77 3.26 -9.73
C ASP A 202 -1.95 1.74 -9.98
N PHE A 203 -1.57 0.91 -9.00
CA PHE A 203 -1.66 -0.55 -9.13
C PHE A 203 -3.07 -1.05 -9.40
N ASP A 204 -4.09 -0.44 -8.79
CA ASP A 204 -5.48 -0.82 -9.03
C ASP A 204 -5.94 -0.42 -10.44
N ASP A 205 -5.41 0.68 -11.01
CA ASP A 205 -5.69 1.04 -12.40
C ASP A 205 -5.20 -0.05 -13.36
N LEU A 206 -4.01 -0.63 -13.11
CA LEU A 206 -3.49 -1.70 -13.95
C LEU A 206 -4.46 -2.88 -13.98
N ILE A 207 -4.98 -3.25 -12.82
CA ILE A 207 -5.94 -4.35 -12.69
C ILE A 207 -7.28 -3.99 -13.36
N LEU A 208 -7.85 -2.82 -13.04
CA LEU A 208 -9.14 -2.39 -13.56
C LEU A 208 -9.11 -2.14 -15.08
N LYS A 209 -8.06 -1.49 -15.59
CA LYS A 209 -7.89 -1.27 -17.03
C LYS A 209 -7.71 -2.58 -17.78
N THR A 210 -6.95 -3.54 -17.23
CA THR A 210 -6.81 -4.88 -17.80
C THR A 210 -8.15 -5.62 -17.79
N GLN A 211 -8.89 -5.57 -16.69
CA GLN A 211 -10.22 -6.14 -16.63
C GLN A 211 -11.14 -5.52 -17.70
N ASN A 212 -11.17 -4.19 -17.80
CA ASN A 212 -12.02 -3.49 -18.78
C ASN A 212 -11.61 -3.86 -20.21
N LEU A 213 -10.31 -3.91 -20.52
CA LEU A 213 -9.81 -4.32 -21.83
C LEU A 213 -10.29 -5.72 -22.23
N LEU A 214 -10.37 -6.65 -21.27
CA LEU A 214 -10.81 -8.04 -21.49
C LEU A 214 -12.34 -8.21 -21.42
N THR A 215 -13.09 -7.16 -21.04
CA THR A 215 -14.55 -7.23 -20.90
C THR A 215 -15.31 -6.27 -21.81
N ASP A 216 -14.63 -5.27 -22.39
CA ASP A 216 -15.23 -4.33 -23.34
C ASP A 216 -15.71 -5.07 -24.60
N PRO A 217 -17.01 -5.06 -24.93
CA PRO A 217 -17.55 -5.81 -26.08
C PRO A 217 -16.92 -5.43 -27.42
N THR A 218 -16.38 -4.22 -27.54
CA THR A 218 -15.80 -3.70 -28.78
C THR A 218 -14.38 -4.15 -29.04
N ILE A 219 -13.60 -4.37 -27.97
CA ILE A 219 -12.15 -4.62 -28.05
C ILE A 219 -11.80 -6.01 -27.53
N ALA A 220 -12.56 -6.51 -26.54
CA ALA A 220 -12.23 -7.74 -25.83
C ALA A 220 -12.05 -8.95 -26.75
N ALA A 221 -12.93 -9.11 -27.74
CA ALA A 221 -12.85 -10.23 -28.69
C ALA A 221 -11.53 -10.23 -29.47
N TRP A 222 -11.07 -9.06 -29.90
CA TRP A 222 -9.79 -8.92 -30.61
C TRP A 222 -8.59 -9.15 -29.68
N VAL A 223 -8.61 -8.58 -28.49
CA VAL A 223 -7.55 -8.75 -27.48
C VAL A 223 -7.43 -10.22 -27.08
N LEU A 224 -8.55 -10.87 -26.77
CA LEU A 224 -8.58 -12.30 -26.41
C LEU A 224 -8.10 -13.17 -27.58
N TYR A 225 -8.53 -12.90 -28.80
CA TYR A 225 -8.04 -13.59 -29.99
C TYR A 225 -6.52 -13.48 -30.17
N ARG A 226 -5.95 -12.28 -29.92
CA ARG A 226 -4.48 -12.07 -29.98
C ARG A 226 -3.75 -12.78 -28.87
N LEU A 227 -4.32 -12.79 -27.66
CA LEU A 227 -3.76 -13.51 -26.51
C LEU A 227 -3.94 -15.03 -26.63
N ASP A 228 -5.04 -15.48 -27.21
CA ASP A 228 -5.30 -16.91 -27.46
C ASP A 228 -4.21 -17.54 -28.35
N GLY A 229 -3.68 -16.77 -29.27
CA GLY A 229 -2.53 -17.19 -30.08
C GLY A 229 -1.22 -17.39 -29.32
N GLY A 230 -1.11 -16.97 -28.06
CA GLY A 230 0.14 -16.95 -27.30
C GLY A 230 0.12 -17.62 -25.93
N ILE A 231 -1.05 -17.95 -25.38
CA ILE A 231 -1.17 -18.55 -24.04
C ILE A 231 -1.71 -19.97 -24.16
N ASP A 232 -0.86 -20.96 -23.87
CA ASP A 232 -1.23 -22.38 -23.89
C ASP A 232 -1.39 -22.93 -22.46
N HIS A 233 -0.66 -22.39 -21.50
CA HIS A 233 -0.65 -22.86 -20.12
C HIS A 233 -0.80 -21.70 -19.13
N ILE A 234 -1.76 -21.76 -18.21
CA ILE A 234 -1.95 -20.81 -17.13
C ILE A 234 -1.66 -21.53 -15.81
N LEU A 235 -0.63 -21.04 -15.09
CA LEU A 235 -0.24 -21.54 -13.78
C LEU A 235 -0.46 -20.45 -12.75
N ILE A 236 -1.26 -20.75 -11.71
CA ILE A 236 -1.58 -19.81 -10.63
C ILE A 236 -1.07 -20.40 -9.34
N ASP A 237 -0.09 -19.73 -8.75
CA ASP A 237 0.43 -20.07 -7.43
C ASP A 237 -0.18 -19.17 -6.36
N GLU A 238 -0.24 -19.63 -5.11
CA GLU A 238 -0.80 -18.92 -3.97
C GLU A 238 -2.22 -18.35 -4.27
N ALA A 239 -3.05 -19.15 -4.90
CA ALA A 239 -4.36 -18.77 -5.42
C ALA A 239 -5.31 -18.14 -4.37
N GLN A 240 -5.14 -18.46 -3.08
CA GLN A 240 -5.90 -17.90 -1.97
C GLN A 240 -5.60 -16.41 -1.69
N ASP A 241 -4.54 -15.84 -2.28
CA ASP A 241 -4.17 -14.44 -2.14
C ASP A 241 -4.64 -13.56 -3.31
N THR A 242 -5.29 -14.18 -4.30
CA THR A 242 -5.80 -13.50 -5.51
C THR A 242 -7.11 -12.77 -5.19
N SER A 243 -7.20 -11.50 -5.60
CA SER A 243 -8.41 -10.69 -5.41
C SER A 243 -9.52 -11.07 -6.39
N PRO A 244 -10.81 -10.77 -6.09
CA PRO A 244 -11.94 -11.04 -7.00
C PRO A 244 -11.76 -10.40 -8.39
N THR A 245 -11.16 -9.22 -8.45
CA THR A 245 -10.91 -8.52 -9.73
C THR A 245 -9.85 -9.23 -10.57
N GLN A 246 -8.77 -9.70 -9.93
CA GLN A 246 -7.74 -10.51 -10.60
C GLN A 246 -8.31 -11.84 -11.09
N TRP A 247 -9.18 -12.48 -10.30
CA TRP A 247 -9.86 -13.71 -10.72
C TRP A 247 -10.71 -13.50 -11.96
N ARG A 248 -11.42 -12.38 -12.10
CA ARG A 248 -12.18 -12.05 -13.32
C ARG A 248 -11.30 -11.95 -14.55
N ILE A 249 -10.07 -11.40 -14.41
CA ILE A 249 -9.08 -11.38 -15.50
C ILE A 249 -8.70 -12.80 -15.90
N ILE A 250 -8.38 -13.66 -14.91
CA ILE A 250 -8.00 -15.06 -15.14
C ILE A 250 -9.15 -15.86 -15.79
N GLU A 251 -10.39 -15.65 -15.33
CA GLU A 251 -11.57 -16.28 -15.92
C GLU A 251 -11.73 -15.90 -17.41
N LYS A 252 -11.45 -14.65 -17.75
CA LYS A 252 -11.52 -14.17 -19.14
C LYS A 252 -10.39 -14.75 -19.99
N LEU A 253 -9.15 -14.75 -19.49
CA LEU A 253 -8.02 -15.33 -20.19
C LEU A 253 -8.15 -16.85 -20.42
N SER A 254 -8.79 -17.55 -19.49
CA SER A 254 -9.04 -19.00 -19.58
C SER A 254 -10.31 -19.36 -20.34
N GLN A 255 -11.10 -18.38 -20.79
CA GLN A 255 -12.39 -18.62 -21.44
C GLN A 255 -12.28 -19.55 -22.65
N GLU A 256 -11.28 -19.35 -23.48
CA GLU A 256 -11.04 -20.15 -24.69
C GLU A 256 -10.60 -21.60 -24.38
N PHE A 257 -10.15 -21.91 -23.17
CA PHE A 257 -9.71 -23.24 -22.79
C PHE A 257 -10.87 -24.24 -22.65
N TYR A 258 -12.10 -23.74 -22.45
CA TYR A 258 -13.32 -24.55 -22.26
C TYR A 258 -14.45 -24.20 -23.24
N THR A 259 -14.25 -23.30 -24.23
CA THR A 259 -15.28 -23.04 -25.25
C THR A 259 -15.25 -24.04 -26.41
N GLY A 260 -14.21 -24.86 -26.55
CA GLY A 260 -14.18 -26.01 -27.48
C GLY A 260 -13.96 -25.68 -28.95
N GLU A 261 -14.03 -24.42 -29.37
CA GLU A 261 -13.89 -23.97 -30.78
C GLU A 261 -12.74 -22.96 -30.92
N GLY A 262 -11.55 -23.32 -30.50
CA GLY A 262 -10.36 -22.45 -30.66
C GLY A 262 -9.66 -22.67 -32.00
N SER A 263 -8.97 -21.65 -32.49
CA SER A 263 -8.13 -21.72 -33.72
C SER A 263 -6.99 -22.74 -33.63
N ARG A 264 -6.79 -23.40 -32.48
CA ARG A 264 -5.69 -24.31 -32.16
C ARG A 264 -6.14 -25.60 -31.48
N ASP A 265 -7.06 -26.35 -32.05
CA ASP A 265 -7.60 -27.61 -31.49
C ASP A 265 -6.56 -28.71 -31.23
N LYS A 266 -5.35 -28.59 -31.77
CA LYS A 266 -4.27 -29.57 -31.58
C LYS A 266 -3.37 -29.36 -30.39
N ILE A 267 -3.51 -28.22 -29.66
CA ILE A 267 -2.64 -27.89 -28.52
C ILE A 267 -3.38 -28.20 -27.21
N ASN A 268 -2.75 -29.01 -26.37
CA ASN A 268 -3.25 -29.26 -25.02
C ASN A 268 -3.07 -28.00 -24.15
N ARG A 269 -4.14 -27.24 -23.95
CA ARG A 269 -4.16 -26.09 -23.05
C ARG A 269 -4.45 -26.55 -21.63
N THR A 270 -3.72 -26.01 -20.68
CA THR A 270 -3.87 -26.39 -19.28
C THR A 270 -4.06 -25.19 -18.36
N LEU A 271 -4.94 -25.35 -17.38
CA LEU A 271 -5.09 -24.44 -16.25
C LEU A 271 -4.66 -25.20 -15.00
N PHE A 272 -3.63 -24.73 -14.31
CA PHE A 272 -3.13 -25.29 -13.07
C PHE A 272 -3.25 -24.24 -11.97
N VAL A 273 -3.97 -24.56 -10.90
CA VAL A 273 -4.21 -23.67 -9.77
C VAL A 273 -3.76 -24.36 -8.50
N VAL A 274 -2.87 -23.74 -7.76
CA VAL A 274 -2.41 -24.23 -6.46
C VAL A 274 -2.59 -23.19 -5.39
N GLY A 275 -3.04 -23.62 -4.21
CA GLY A 275 -3.24 -22.75 -3.07
C GLY A 275 -3.66 -23.50 -1.82
N ASP A 276 -3.53 -22.83 -0.68
CA ASP A 276 -3.95 -23.33 0.62
C ASP A 276 -4.79 -22.26 1.34
N LYS A 277 -6.07 -22.51 1.51
CA LYS A 277 -7.01 -21.61 2.21
C LYS A 277 -6.57 -21.29 3.64
N LYS A 278 -5.90 -22.23 4.32
CA LYS A 278 -5.36 -22.05 5.67
C LYS A 278 -4.24 -20.97 5.70
N GLN A 279 -3.63 -20.64 4.54
CA GLN A 279 -2.58 -19.63 4.39
C GLN A 279 -3.07 -18.29 3.80
N SER A 280 -4.38 -18.09 3.66
CA SER A 280 -4.92 -16.79 3.19
C SER A 280 -4.85 -15.74 4.31
N ILE A 281 -3.92 -14.81 4.19
CA ILE A 281 -3.61 -13.76 5.19
C ILE A 281 -3.48 -12.36 4.58
N TYR A 282 -3.96 -12.15 3.34
CA TYR A 282 -3.86 -10.89 2.60
C TYR A 282 -5.22 -10.25 2.32
N SER A 283 -6.19 -10.39 3.24
CA SER A 283 -7.52 -9.76 3.10
C SER A 283 -7.43 -8.24 2.98
N PHE A 284 -6.44 -7.62 3.61
CA PHE A 284 -6.16 -6.17 3.51
C PHE A 284 -5.69 -5.73 2.11
N GLN A 285 -5.27 -6.66 1.24
CA GLN A 285 -4.98 -6.44 -0.19
C GLN A 285 -6.13 -6.89 -1.10
N GLY A 286 -7.29 -7.19 -0.53
CA GLY A 286 -8.48 -7.61 -1.26
C GLY A 286 -8.58 -9.11 -1.56
N ALA A 287 -7.72 -9.95 -0.97
CA ALA A 287 -7.87 -11.40 -1.09
C ALA A 287 -9.13 -11.87 -0.34
N ASP A 288 -9.89 -12.77 -0.98
CA ASP A 288 -11.12 -13.32 -0.45
C ASP A 288 -11.14 -14.84 -0.56
N THR A 289 -11.24 -15.53 0.57
CA THR A 289 -11.29 -16.99 0.64
C THR A 289 -12.58 -17.57 0.03
N PHE A 290 -13.70 -16.83 0.10
CA PHE A 290 -14.97 -17.25 -0.52
C PHE A 290 -14.86 -17.27 -2.05
N GLU A 291 -14.12 -16.29 -2.61
CA GLU A 291 -13.92 -16.19 -4.04
C GLU A 291 -13.19 -17.39 -4.62
N LEU A 292 -12.16 -17.89 -3.93
CA LEU A 292 -11.45 -19.10 -4.36
C LEU A 292 -12.40 -20.30 -4.46
N ASN A 293 -13.32 -20.48 -3.50
CA ASN A 293 -14.33 -21.54 -3.55
C ASN A 293 -15.31 -21.34 -4.72
N ARG A 294 -15.74 -20.11 -4.95
CA ARG A 294 -16.64 -19.75 -6.06
C ARG A 294 -15.98 -20.09 -7.40
N ILE A 295 -14.73 -19.67 -7.57
CA ILE A 295 -13.96 -19.92 -8.80
C ILE A 295 -13.72 -21.41 -9.03
N GLN A 296 -13.35 -22.16 -8.00
CA GLN A 296 -13.19 -23.62 -8.09
C GLN A 296 -14.48 -24.28 -8.60
N LYS A 297 -15.64 -23.93 -8.02
CA LYS A 297 -16.95 -24.45 -8.46
C LYS A 297 -17.26 -24.04 -9.91
N ASN A 298 -16.96 -22.79 -10.29
CA ASN A 298 -17.19 -22.31 -11.65
C ASN A 298 -16.31 -23.05 -12.67
N PHE A 299 -15.03 -23.21 -12.42
CA PHE A 299 -14.14 -23.92 -13.32
C PHE A 299 -14.53 -25.42 -13.41
N LYS A 300 -14.87 -26.05 -12.28
CA LYS A 300 -15.35 -27.43 -12.28
C LYS A 300 -16.58 -27.63 -13.16
N LYS A 301 -17.54 -26.69 -13.10
CA LYS A 301 -18.72 -26.70 -13.93
C LYS A 301 -18.35 -26.52 -15.41
N ARG A 302 -17.64 -25.44 -15.77
CA ARG A 302 -17.32 -25.07 -17.14
C ARG A 302 -16.46 -26.08 -17.87
N PHE A 303 -15.40 -26.60 -17.22
CA PHE A 303 -14.56 -27.67 -17.78
C PHE A 303 -15.30 -29.01 -17.86
N GLY A 304 -16.23 -29.29 -16.97
CA GLY A 304 -17.10 -30.47 -17.03
C GLY A 304 -18.04 -30.46 -18.24
N GLU A 305 -18.54 -29.28 -18.63
CA GLU A 305 -19.43 -29.13 -19.79
C GLU A 305 -18.75 -29.45 -21.14
N VAL A 306 -17.42 -29.35 -21.22
CA VAL A 306 -16.62 -29.66 -22.44
C VAL A 306 -15.89 -31.00 -22.34
N ALA A 307 -16.33 -31.91 -21.47
CA ALA A 307 -15.71 -33.22 -21.25
C ALA A 307 -14.20 -33.19 -20.88
N LYS A 308 -13.72 -32.06 -20.32
CA LYS A 308 -12.36 -31.90 -19.78
C LYS A 308 -12.45 -31.60 -18.28
N PRO A 309 -12.86 -32.55 -17.43
CA PRO A 309 -13.15 -32.27 -16.02
C PRO A 309 -11.92 -31.76 -15.28
N LEU A 310 -12.13 -30.73 -14.42
CA LEU A 310 -11.09 -30.24 -13.52
C LEU A 310 -10.69 -31.35 -12.55
N LYS A 311 -9.41 -31.71 -12.56
CA LYS A 311 -8.85 -32.72 -11.66
C LYS A 311 -8.45 -32.06 -10.35
N GLU A 312 -9.09 -32.44 -9.26
CA GLU A 312 -8.79 -31.98 -7.91
C GLU A 312 -7.81 -32.91 -7.23
N LEU A 313 -6.70 -32.40 -6.75
CA LEU A 313 -5.67 -33.16 -6.04
C LEU A 313 -5.38 -32.48 -4.70
N SER A 314 -5.39 -33.26 -3.65
CA SER A 314 -4.98 -32.82 -2.31
C SER A 314 -3.54 -33.24 -2.04
N LEU A 315 -2.71 -32.26 -1.59
CA LEU A 315 -1.33 -32.51 -1.20
C LEU A 315 -1.29 -32.81 0.29
N GLN A 316 -1.15 -34.08 0.66
CA GLN A 316 -1.22 -34.53 2.05
C GLN A 316 0.11 -34.39 2.81
N TYR A 317 1.24 -34.44 2.11
CA TYR A 317 2.56 -34.43 2.72
C TYR A 317 3.15 -33.04 2.86
N SER A 318 3.59 -32.69 4.07
CA SER A 318 4.40 -31.53 4.34
C SER A 318 5.90 -31.89 4.26
N PHE A 319 6.63 -31.20 3.38
CA PHE A 319 8.07 -31.36 3.20
C PHE A 319 8.88 -30.37 4.06
N ARG A 320 8.24 -29.67 5.01
CA ARG A 320 8.87 -28.65 5.83
C ARG A 320 9.03 -29.07 7.29
N SER A 321 7.93 -29.32 7.95
CA SER A 321 7.88 -29.39 9.41
C SER A 321 7.92 -30.84 9.91
N SER A 322 8.47 -31.04 11.11
CA SER A 322 8.48 -32.30 11.83
C SER A 322 7.06 -32.78 12.19
N PRO A 323 6.87 -34.07 12.44
CA PRO A 323 5.56 -34.63 12.85
C PRO A 323 4.98 -33.93 14.09
N THR A 324 5.84 -33.59 15.07
CA THR A 324 5.41 -32.92 16.30
C THR A 324 4.81 -31.54 16.04
N ILE A 325 5.45 -30.75 15.18
CA ILE A 325 4.93 -29.42 14.79
C ILE A 325 3.59 -29.55 14.09
N LEU A 326 3.44 -30.51 13.16
CA LEU A 326 2.20 -30.71 12.42
C LEU A 326 1.05 -31.20 13.29
N LYS A 327 1.29 -32.19 14.16
CA LYS A 327 0.31 -32.64 15.15
C LYS A 327 -0.16 -31.51 16.07
N PHE A 328 0.79 -30.67 16.49
CA PHE A 328 0.48 -29.50 17.30
C PHE A 328 -0.40 -28.49 16.54
N VAL A 329 -0.11 -28.22 15.28
CA VAL A 329 -0.93 -27.38 14.41
C VAL A 329 -2.33 -27.92 14.28
N ASP A 330 -2.49 -29.24 14.02
CA ASP A 330 -3.78 -29.88 13.88
C ASP A 330 -4.60 -29.73 15.18
N SER A 331 -3.97 -29.93 16.35
CA SER A 331 -4.66 -29.79 17.64
C SER A 331 -5.14 -28.37 17.95
N ILE A 332 -4.49 -27.31 17.40
CA ILE A 332 -4.94 -25.92 17.52
C ILE A 332 -6.14 -25.64 16.60
N LEU A 333 -6.16 -26.27 15.42
CA LEU A 333 -7.22 -26.08 14.42
C LEU A 333 -8.48 -26.88 14.75
N GLU A 334 -8.37 -28.01 15.45
CA GLU A 334 -9.51 -28.79 15.90
C GLU A 334 -10.35 -27.98 16.89
N ARG A 335 -11.56 -27.58 16.49
CA ARG A 335 -12.56 -26.94 17.34
C ARG A 335 -13.68 -27.97 17.68
N PRO A 336 -13.85 -28.35 18.95
CA PRO A 336 -14.96 -29.23 19.33
C PRO A 336 -16.36 -28.61 19.14
N GLU A 337 -16.48 -27.29 19.09
CA GLU A 337 -17.78 -26.62 19.25
C GLU A 337 -18.45 -26.12 17.95
N LYS A 338 -17.80 -26.21 16.77
CA LYS A 338 -18.39 -25.73 15.52
C LYS A 338 -18.12 -26.64 14.31
N LYS A 339 -18.71 -27.86 14.36
CA LYS A 339 -18.71 -28.77 13.19
C LYS A 339 -19.62 -28.30 12.03
N GLN A 340 -20.36 -27.21 12.13
CA GLN A 340 -21.38 -26.82 11.15
C GLN A 340 -21.22 -25.47 10.46
N GLU A 341 -20.28 -24.59 10.85
CA GLU A 341 -20.22 -23.22 10.30
C GLU A 341 -18.83 -22.70 9.88
N SER A 342 -17.75 -23.46 10.00
CA SER A 342 -16.44 -22.99 9.58
C SER A 342 -16.01 -23.62 8.26
N GLU A 343 -15.74 -22.80 7.24
CA GLU A 343 -15.21 -23.22 5.93
C GLU A 343 -13.80 -23.81 5.95
N LEU A 344 -13.21 -24.02 7.12
CA LEU A 344 -11.96 -24.76 7.35
C LEU A 344 -12.17 -26.28 7.35
N GLU A 345 -13.24 -26.73 6.68
CA GLU A 345 -13.53 -28.13 6.49
C GLU A 345 -12.65 -28.77 5.41
N SER A 346 -11.50 -29.24 5.83
CA SER A 346 -11.02 -30.56 5.41
C SER A 346 -10.21 -31.08 6.57
N SER A 347 -10.80 -32.02 7.24
CA SER A 347 -10.23 -32.76 8.38
C SER A 347 -9.14 -33.75 7.95
N GLU A 348 -8.35 -33.45 6.95
CA GLU A 348 -7.18 -34.24 6.65
C GLU A 348 -6.05 -33.74 7.54
N ASN A 349 -5.59 -34.60 8.47
CA ASN A 349 -4.45 -34.33 9.31
C ASN A 349 -3.21 -34.14 8.44
N HIS A 350 -2.33 -33.21 8.81
CA HIS A 350 -1.08 -33.02 8.12
C HIS A 350 -0.16 -34.21 8.31
N ILE A 351 0.45 -34.70 7.24
CA ILE A 351 1.43 -35.78 7.27
C ILE A 351 2.80 -35.24 7.00
N SER A 352 3.74 -35.46 7.91
CA SER A 352 5.15 -35.10 7.66
C SER A 352 5.77 -36.11 6.71
N PHE A 353 6.44 -35.64 5.66
CA PHE A 353 7.28 -36.46 4.82
C PHE A 353 8.48 -36.99 5.61
N TYR A 354 9.01 -36.18 6.53
CA TYR A 354 10.14 -36.53 7.40
C TYR A 354 9.64 -37.15 8.71
N SER A 355 9.11 -38.36 8.65
CA SER A 355 8.44 -39.06 9.79
C SER A 355 9.35 -39.22 11.02
N LYS A 356 10.67 -39.27 10.85
CA LYS A 356 11.65 -39.45 11.93
C LYS A 356 12.21 -38.14 12.50
N LEU A 357 11.91 -37.00 11.85
CA LEU A 357 12.48 -35.71 12.24
C LEU A 357 11.99 -35.30 13.63
N PRO A 358 12.89 -35.09 14.61
CA PRO A 358 12.52 -34.65 15.95
C PRO A 358 11.86 -33.29 15.92
N GLY A 359 10.89 -33.09 16.81
CA GLY A 359 10.18 -31.81 16.91
C GLY A 359 10.01 -31.36 18.36
N ARG A 360 9.98 -30.04 18.57
CA ARG A 360 9.83 -29.42 19.88
C ARG A 360 8.92 -28.19 19.79
N VAL A 361 8.01 -28.08 20.75
CA VAL A 361 7.14 -26.90 20.94
C VAL A 361 7.26 -26.45 22.38
N ASP A 362 7.66 -25.21 22.59
CA ASP A 362 7.81 -24.58 23.89
C ASP A 362 6.81 -23.45 24.08
N LEU A 363 6.17 -23.41 25.24
CA LEU A 363 5.39 -22.27 25.70
C LEU A 363 6.01 -21.72 26.98
N TRP A 364 6.55 -20.50 26.89
CA TRP A 364 7.09 -19.82 28.04
C TRP A 364 5.98 -19.15 28.85
N PRO A 365 6.08 -19.06 30.18
CA PRO A 365 5.22 -18.23 30.98
C PRO A 365 5.19 -16.78 30.48
N SER A 366 4.02 -16.17 30.54
CA SER A 366 3.87 -14.75 30.16
C SER A 366 4.65 -13.85 31.11
N VAL A 367 5.35 -12.87 30.55
CA VAL A 367 5.95 -11.79 31.36
C VAL A 367 4.83 -10.85 31.80
N GLU A 368 4.60 -10.76 33.10
CA GLU A 368 3.56 -9.91 33.68
C GLU A 368 3.83 -8.44 33.42
N LYS A 369 2.75 -7.70 33.28
CA LYS A 369 2.79 -6.24 33.10
C LYS A 369 3.40 -5.60 34.35
N ALA A 370 4.38 -4.73 34.14
CA ALA A 370 4.97 -3.98 35.24
C ALA A 370 3.94 -3.02 35.84
N GLU A 371 3.91 -2.92 37.17
CA GLU A 371 3.16 -1.85 37.83
C GLU A 371 3.74 -0.50 37.39
N GLN A 372 2.90 0.38 36.90
CA GLN A 372 3.36 1.74 36.55
C GLN A 372 3.87 2.41 37.84
N PRO A 373 5.11 2.95 37.85
CA PRO A 373 5.60 3.71 38.99
C PRO A 373 4.64 4.89 39.20
N LYS A 374 4.18 5.04 40.43
CA LYS A 374 3.22 6.08 40.85
C LYS A 374 3.75 7.51 40.71
N ASP A 375 5.06 7.67 40.63
CA ASP A 375 5.77 8.93 40.45
C ASP A 375 6.76 8.80 39.27
N THR A 376 6.34 9.15 38.08
CA THR A 376 7.24 9.48 37.01
C THR A 376 7.70 10.92 37.23
N GLU A 377 9.01 11.10 37.45
CA GLU A 377 9.61 12.44 37.42
C GLU A 377 9.18 13.12 36.11
N TRP A 378 8.70 14.34 36.21
CA TRP A 378 8.17 15.08 35.03
C TRP A 378 9.19 15.23 33.90
N GLN A 379 10.49 15.05 34.20
CA GLN A 379 11.61 15.06 33.25
C GLN A 379 11.79 13.73 32.49
N SER A 380 11.11 12.66 32.91
CA SER A 380 11.24 11.37 32.22
C SER A 380 10.54 11.43 30.85
N PRO A 381 11.21 10.98 29.74
CA PRO A 381 10.58 10.93 28.42
C PRO A 381 9.34 10.04 28.47
N VAL A 382 8.17 10.62 28.20
CA VAL A 382 6.86 9.94 28.30
C VAL A 382 6.73 8.80 27.28
N ASP A 383 7.50 8.84 26.19
CA ASP A 383 7.36 7.94 25.04
C ASP A 383 8.38 6.78 25.02
N MET A 384 9.35 6.74 25.93
CA MET A 384 10.31 5.63 25.96
C MET A 384 9.88 4.55 26.97
N PRO A 385 9.79 3.26 26.54
CA PRO A 385 9.49 2.18 27.48
C PRO A 385 10.62 2.07 28.51
N GLY A 386 10.25 2.07 29.79
CA GLY A 386 11.21 1.90 30.89
C GLY A 386 11.86 0.52 30.87
N LYS A 387 12.96 0.35 31.59
CA LYS A 387 13.67 -0.95 31.69
C LYS A 387 12.78 -2.07 32.26
N GLU A 388 11.78 -1.71 33.07
CA GLU A 388 10.83 -2.63 33.67
C GLU A 388 9.62 -2.95 32.77
N ASP A 389 9.52 -2.32 31.61
CA ASP A 389 8.46 -2.62 30.62
C ASP A 389 8.51 -4.11 30.24
N GLU A 390 7.36 -4.77 30.28
CA GLU A 390 7.24 -6.21 30.02
C GLU A 390 7.78 -6.61 28.64
N ARG A 391 7.68 -5.69 27.64
CA ARG A 391 8.18 -5.91 26.28
C ARG A 391 9.69 -5.84 26.23
N VAL A 392 10.29 -4.89 26.95
CA VAL A 392 11.77 -4.76 27.06
C VAL A 392 12.35 -5.96 27.79
N ARG A 393 11.71 -6.40 28.89
CA ARG A 393 12.11 -7.59 29.66
C ARG A 393 12.07 -8.84 28.78
N LEU A 394 10.95 -9.06 28.04
CA LEU A 394 10.84 -10.21 27.13
C LEU A 394 11.90 -10.17 26.04
N ALA A 395 12.15 -9.03 25.40
CA ALA A 395 13.19 -8.87 24.38
C ALA A 395 14.58 -9.22 24.91
N CYS A 396 14.92 -8.77 26.12
CA CYS A 396 16.18 -9.10 26.78
C CYS A 396 16.32 -10.60 27.08
N LEU A 397 15.23 -11.27 27.49
CA LEU A 397 15.21 -12.71 27.76
C LEU A 397 15.34 -13.53 26.48
N ILE A 398 14.67 -13.14 25.39
CA ILE A 398 14.82 -13.76 24.06
C ILE A 398 16.28 -13.70 23.59
N ALA A 399 16.87 -12.50 23.59
CA ALA A 399 18.26 -12.31 23.17
C ALA A 399 19.24 -13.09 24.06
N SER A 400 18.98 -13.18 25.38
CA SER A 400 19.78 -13.99 26.30
C SER A 400 19.68 -15.48 25.96
N GLN A 401 18.49 -16.00 25.73
CA GLN A 401 18.29 -17.40 25.39
C GLN A 401 18.96 -17.78 24.07
N ILE A 402 18.82 -16.95 23.03
CA ILE A 402 19.51 -17.16 21.75
C ILE A 402 21.03 -17.22 21.98
N ASN A 403 21.59 -16.26 22.72
CA ASN A 403 23.00 -16.23 23.02
C ASN A 403 23.44 -17.49 23.78
N THR A 404 22.68 -17.95 24.78
CA THR A 404 22.94 -19.19 25.53
C THR A 404 22.92 -20.41 24.61
N LEU A 405 21.94 -20.55 23.75
CA LEU A 405 21.84 -21.68 22.82
C LEU A 405 23.02 -21.75 21.82
N ILE A 406 23.46 -20.60 21.34
CA ILE A 406 24.63 -20.52 20.45
C ILE A 406 25.94 -20.80 21.22
N SER A 407 26.15 -20.15 22.37
CA SER A 407 27.39 -20.27 23.15
C SER A 407 27.56 -21.65 23.79
N SER A 408 26.49 -22.28 24.26
CA SER A 408 26.49 -23.65 24.75
C SER A 408 26.64 -24.71 23.67
N GLN A 409 26.68 -24.29 22.37
CA GLN A 409 26.74 -25.19 21.23
C GLN A 409 25.60 -26.24 21.21
N SER A 410 24.42 -25.84 21.68
CA SER A 410 23.22 -26.69 21.67
C SER A 410 22.98 -27.31 20.31
N LEU A 411 22.44 -28.52 20.29
CA LEU A 411 22.21 -29.26 19.05
C LEU A 411 20.78 -29.06 18.50
N ILE A 412 20.67 -29.12 17.19
CA ILE A 412 19.39 -29.09 16.47
C ILE A 412 19.42 -30.13 15.35
N PRO A 413 18.30 -30.82 15.06
CA PRO A 413 18.23 -31.74 13.94
C PRO A 413 18.20 -30.97 12.60
N GLU A 414 19.02 -31.41 11.66
CA GLU A 414 19.08 -30.92 10.28
C GLU A 414 18.75 -32.05 9.33
N ARG A 415 17.86 -31.78 8.39
CA ARG A 415 17.41 -32.75 7.38
C ARG A 415 18.56 -33.20 6.48
N THR A 416 18.65 -34.49 6.23
CA THR A 416 19.62 -35.12 5.32
C THR A 416 18.95 -36.24 4.53
N GLY A 417 18.44 -35.91 3.33
CA GLY A 417 17.60 -36.85 2.60
C GLY A 417 16.34 -37.23 3.39
N ASN A 418 16.09 -38.52 3.61
CA ASN A 418 14.96 -39.03 4.39
C ASN A 418 15.28 -39.19 5.89
N ASP A 419 16.47 -38.78 6.32
CA ASP A 419 16.94 -38.89 7.70
C ASP A 419 17.38 -37.52 8.25
N TYR A 420 17.91 -37.45 9.45
CA TYR A 420 18.43 -36.23 10.04
C TYR A 420 19.77 -36.46 10.74
N VAL A 421 20.52 -35.38 10.88
CA VAL A 421 21.76 -35.34 11.68
C VAL A 421 21.67 -34.21 12.69
N MET A 422 22.26 -34.41 13.87
CA MET A 422 22.35 -33.35 14.89
C MET A 422 23.52 -32.45 14.57
N ARG A 423 23.32 -31.15 14.53
CA ARG A 423 24.35 -30.13 14.36
C ARG A 423 24.22 -29.00 15.38
N LYS A 424 25.29 -28.24 15.55
CA LYS A 424 25.27 -27.05 16.40
C LYS A 424 24.33 -25.97 15.84
N ILE A 425 23.62 -25.31 16.75
CA ILE A 425 22.75 -24.16 16.44
C ILE A 425 23.60 -22.98 15.99
N ARG A 426 23.13 -22.27 14.96
CA ARG A 426 23.74 -21.06 14.40
C ARG A 426 22.77 -19.89 14.48
N ALA A 427 23.26 -18.66 14.36
CA ALA A 427 22.39 -17.47 14.36
C ALA A 427 21.34 -17.49 13.23
N GLY A 428 21.71 -17.97 12.05
CA GLY A 428 20.78 -18.08 10.90
C GLY A 428 19.64 -19.09 11.08
N ASP A 429 19.67 -19.92 12.12
CA ASP A 429 18.59 -20.88 12.42
C ASP A 429 17.37 -20.21 13.05
N PHE A 430 17.52 -18.99 13.56
CA PHE A 430 16.46 -18.29 14.27
C PHE A 430 15.65 -17.37 13.34
N LEU A 431 14.34 -17.54 13.40
CA LEU A 431 13.36 -16.65 12.78
C LEU A 431 12.38 -16.16 13.87
N ILE A 432 12.41 -14.86 14.15
CA ILE A 432 11.54 -14.22 15.14
C ILE A 432 10.38 -13.58 14.39
N LEU A 433 9.16 -14.01 14.69
CA LEU A 433 7.93 -13.59 13.99
C LEU A 433 7.09 -12.69 14.89
N VAL A 434 6.85 -11.46 14.45
CA VAL A 434 5.96 -10.52 15.13
C VAL A 434 4.69 -10.31 14.31
N GLN A 435 3.58 -9.96 14.98
CA GLN A 435 2.34 -9.65 14.27
C GLN A 435 2.41 -8.30 13.55
N ARG A 436 3.16 -7.36 14.11
CA ARG A 436 3.40 -6.01 13.54
C ARG A 436 4.73 -5.47 14.04
N ARG A 437 5.26 -4.45 13.38
CA ARG A 437 6.45 -3.71 13.84
C ARG A 437 6.05 -2.80 15.01
N SER A 438 5.98 -3.39 16.21
CA SER A 438 5.66 -2.73 17.48
C SER A 438 6.94 -2.37 18.25
N VAL A 439 6.78 -1.76 19.41
CA VAL A 439 7.89 -1.51 20.35
C VAL A 439 8.70 -2.80 20.61
N LEU A 440 8.02 -3.93 20.80
CA LEU A 440 8.70 -5.22 21.02
C LEU A 440 9.62 -5.62 19.86
N PHE A 441 9.22 -5.37 18.60
CA PHE A 441 10.06 -5.62 17.42
C PHE A 441 11.40 -4.87 17.50
N HIS A 442 11.34 -3.57 17.80
CA HIS A 442 12.53 -2.74 17.91
C HIS A 442 13.40 -3.12 19.12
N GLU A 443 12.78 -3.43 20.27
CA GLU A 443 13.52 -3.83 21.47
C GLU A 443 14.19 -5.21 21.31
N ILE A 444 13.62 -6.15 20.56
CA ILE A 444 14.28 -7.42 20.23
C ILE A 444 15.56 -7.17 19.41
N ILE A 445 15.47 -6.34 18.37
CA ILE A 445 16.63 -6.00 17.54
C ILE A 445 17.72 -5.35 18.40
N LYS A 446 17.35 -4.37 19.22
CA LYS A 446 18.25 -3.66 20.12
C LYS A 446 18.90 -4.59 21.16
N ALA A 447 18.12 -5.49 21.77
CA ALA A 447 18.62 -6.45 22.75
C ALA A 447 19.60 -7.47 22.14
N CYS A 448 19.34 -7.93 20.90
CA CYS A 448 20.26 -8.81 20.18
C CYS A 448 21.56 -8.09 19.81
N LYS A 449 21.49 -6.86 19.30
CA LYS A 449 22.67 -6.03 18.99
C LYS A 449 23.54 -5.77 20.24
N LYS A 450 22.90 -5.40 21.35
CA LYS A 450 23.61 -5.17 22.62
C LYS A 450 24.41 -6.39 23.08
N ARG A 451 24.02 -7.60 22.67
CA ARG A 451 24.76 -8.85 22.98
C ARG A 451 25.73 -9.29 21.87
N GLY A 452 25.92 -8.47 20.83
CA GLY A 452 26.79 -8.80 19.71
C GLY A 452 26.25 -9.93 18.81
N LEU A 453 24.96 -10.26 18.90
CA LEU A 453 24.35 -11.28 18.05
C LEU A 453 24.19 -10.77 16.62
N PRO A 454 24.59 -11.54 15.60
CA PRO A 454 24.39 -11.14 14.21
C PRO A 454 22.89 -11.19 13.87
N ILE A 455 22.27 -10.04 13.74
CA ILE A 455 20.86 -9.89 13.47
C ILE A 455 20.67 -9.09 12.18
N SER A 456 19.81 -9.58 11.31
CA SER A 456 19.33 -8.80 10.17
C SER A 456 18.44 -7.68 10.67
N GLY A 457 18.78 -6.43 10.34
CA GLY A 457 17.95 -5.29 10.68
C GLY A 457 16.52 -5.38 10.10
N ALA A 458 15.68 -4.37 10.32
CA ALA A 458 14.35 -4.33 9.78
C ALA A 458 14.37 -4.50 8.24
N ASP A 459 13.54 -5.39 7.71
CA ASP A 459 13.42 -5.68 6.27
C ASP A 459 12.94 -4.46 5.44
N ARG A 460 12.30 -3.51 6.08
CA ARG A 460 11.89 -2.21 5.53
C ARG A 460 12.34 -1.10 6.45
N LEU A 461 12.91 -0.09 5.85
CA LEU A 461 13.42 1.10 6.50
C LEU A 461 12.43 2.23 6.23
N LYS A 462 11.83 2.77 7.27
CA LYS A 462 11.11 4.03 7.17
C LYS A 462 12.14 5.15 7.18
N LEU A 463 12.49 5.59 6.00
CA LEU A 463 13.65 6.44 5.79
C LEU A 463 13.65 7.69 6.68
N MET A 464 12.51 8.36 6.82
CA MET A 464 12.36 9.57 7.63
C MET A 464 12.39 9.34 9.15
N GLU A 465 12.35 8.09 9.62
CA GLU A 465 12.49 7.77 11.04
C GLU A 465 13.96 7.52 11.45
N GLU A 466 14.85 7.28 10.48
CA GLU A 466 16.26 6.99 10.70
C GLU A 466 17.03 8.24 11.14
N ILE A 467 17.83 8.11 12.20
CA ILE A 467 18.54 9.26 12.80
C ILE A 467 19.48 9.92 11.80
N ALA A 468 20.27 9.13 11.06
CA ALA A 468 21.18 9.66 10.05
C ALA A 468 20.47 10.51 9.00
N VAL A 469 19.27 10.07 8.58
CA VAL A 469 18.44 10.81 7.63
C VAL A 469 17.85 12.07 8.25
N LYS A 470 17.37 11.99 9.49
CA LYS A 470 16.86 13.16 10.24
C LYS A 470 17.94 14.24 10.38
N ASP A 471 19.17 13.85 10.70
CA ASP A 471 20.29 14.78 10.81
C ASP A 471 20.61 15.44 9.47
N LEU A 472 20.62 14.68 8.38
CA LEU A 472 20.83 15.23 7.02
C LEU A 472 19.68 16.14 6.60
N ILE A 473 18.43 15.75 6.85
CA ILE A 473 17.25 16.57 6.55
C ILE A 473 17.23 17.84 7.39
N ALA A 474 17.63 17.78 8.67
CA ALA A 474 17.79 18.97 9.50
C ALA A 474 18.83 19.92 8.92
N LEU A 475 19.97 19.39 8.43
CA LEU A 475 20.97 20.23 7.74
C LEU A 475 20.40 20.88 6.49
N LEU A 476 19.73 20.13 5.65
CA LEU A 476 19.08 20.68 4.44
C LEU A 476 17.98 21.69 4.78
N SER A 477 17.23 21.49 5.86
CA SER A 477 16.20 22.43 6.34
C SER A 477 16.82 23.74 6.81
N PHE A 478 17.89 23.69 7.60
CA PHE A 478 18.65 24.87 8.00
C PHE A 478 19.20 25.60 6.76
N LEU A 479 19.79 24.88 5.82
CA LEU A 479 20.31 25.49 4.59
C LEU A 479 19.19 26.17 3.78
N SER A 480 17.99 25.58 3.73
CA SER A 480 16.82 26.19 3.08
C SER A 480 16.28 27.40 3.84
N SER A 481 16.41 27.43 5.16
CA SER A 481 15.95 28.51 6.02
C SER A 481 16.92 28.74 7.19
N PRO A 482 17.92 29.62 7.03
CA PRO A 482 18.92 29.91 8.08
C PRO A 482 18.33 30.47 9.38
N GLN A 483 17.06 30.82 9.39
CA GLN A 483 16.31 31.28 10.57
C GLN A 483 15.73 30.14 11.40
N ASP A 484 15.89 28.87 10.96
CA ASP A 484 15.43 27.69 11.69
C ASP A 484 16.47 27.30 12.76
N ASP A 485 16.30 27.89 13.95
CA ASP A 485 17.13 27.62 15.13
C ASP A 485 17.11 26.16 15.56
N LEU A 486 15.96 25.48 15.41
CA LEU A 486 15.82 24.08 15.84
C LEU A 486 16.65 23.16 14.95
N SER A 487 16.56 23.36 13.64
CA SER A 487 17.37 22.62 12.69
C SER A 487 18.87 22.87 12.90
N LEU A 488 19.28 24.12 13.10
CA LEU A 488 20.69 24.45 13.40
C LEU A 488 21.17 23.80 14.70
N ALA A 489 20.39 23.87 15.78
CA ALA A 489 20.76 23.23 17.04
C ALA A 489 20.87 21.70 16.88
N THR A 490 19.96 21.10 16.13
CA THR A 490 19.96 19.66 15.84
C THR A 490 21.23 19.22 15.12
N ILE A 491 21.62 19.93 14.04
CA ILE A 491 22.82 19.58 13.28
C ILE A 491 24.12 19.79 14.05
N LEU A 492 24.21 20.84 14.88
CA LEU A 492 25.39 21.07 15.71
C LEU A 492 25.60 19.93 16.72
N LYS A 493 24.52 19.38 17.26
CA LYS A 493 24.56 18.20 18.14
C LYS A 493 24.69 16.86 17.44
N SER A 494 24.37 16.80 16.15
CA SER A 494 24.47 15.58 15.35
C SER A 494 25.94 15.11 15.21
N PRO A 495 26.18 13.88 14.76
CA PRO A 495 27.53 13.40 14.47
C PRO A 495 28.27 14.24 13.41
N LEU A 496 27.57 15.07 12.66
CA LEU A 496 28.18 15.94 11.65
C LEU A 496 29.12 16.97 12.29
N PHE A 497 28.75 17.54 13.43
CA PHE A 497 29.51 18.54 14.18
C PHE A 497 29.89 18.11 15.61
N ASN A 498 29.15 17.12 16.17
CA ASN A 498 29.41 16.46 17.44
C ASN A 498 29.53 17.38 18.66
N TRP A 499 28.77 18.47 18.73
CA TRP A 499 28.73 19.38 19.86
C TRP A 499 28.13 18.73 21.12
N SER A 500 28.66 19.15 22.28
CA SER A 500 28.08 18.85 23.57
C SER A 500 26.88 19.75 23.89
N GLU A 501 26.07 19.38 24.90
CA GLU A 501 25.02 20.27 25.44
C GLU A 501 25.58 21.61 25.90
N LYS A 502 26.81 21.60 26.47
CA LYS A 502 27.46 22.79 26.98
C LYS A 502 27.82 23.77 25.87
N GLU A 503 28.40 23.30 24.78
CA GLU A 503 28.76 24.14 23.62
C GLU A 503 27.52 24.78 22.98
N LEU A 504 26.44 24.00 22.82
CA LEU A 504 25.16 24.52 22.33
C LEU A 504 24.54 25.52 23.31
N PHE A 505 24.62 25.23 24.64
CA PHE A 505 24.14 26.16 25.66
C PHE A 505 24.93 27.47 25.64
N ASP A 506 26.27 27.39 25.55
CA ASP A 506 27.15 28.58 25.52
C ASP A 506 26.86 29.47 24.31
N LEU A 507 26.44 28.90 23.16
CA LEU A 507 26.01 29.66 22.00
C LEU A 507 24.58 30.22 22.13
N ALA A 508 23.64 29.43 22.67
CA ALA A 508 22.21 29.75 22.64
C ALA A 508 21.72 30.57 23.85
N HIS A 509 22.39 30.43 25.02
CA HIS A 509 21.99 31.12 26.23
C HIS A 509 22.42 32.59 26.20
N ASP A 510 21.51 33.45 26.62
CA ASP A 510 21.70 34.91 26.72
C ASP A 510 22.17 35.61 25.42
N ARG A 511 21.75 35.03 24.27
CA ARG A 511 22.06 35.58 22.95
C ARG A 511 21.36 36.91 22.72
N GLN A 512 22.08 37.83 22.09
CA GLN A 512 21.52 39.16 21.75
C GLN A 512 20.72 39.14 20.43
N ASP A 513 21.04 38.22 19.52
CA ASP A 513 20.37 38.08 18.26
C ASP A 513 19.13 37.17 18.34
N ARG A 514 18.17 37.48 17.47
CA ARG A 514 16.93 36.70 17.37
C ARG A 514 17.18 35.25 16.91
N PHE A 515 18.15 35.08 16.01
CA PHE A 515 18.42 33.78 15.38
C PHE A 515 19.79 33.22 15.79
N LEU A 516 19.85 31.91 15.99
CA LEU A 516 21.04 31.20 16.42
C LEU A 516 22.19 31.30 15.39
N TRP A 517 21.86 31.36 14.09
CA TRP A 517 22.82 31.51 12.99
C TRP A 517 23.57 32.86 13.07
N GLU A 518 22.87 33.91 13.38
CA GLU A 518 23.51 35.25 13.49
C GLU A 518 24.47 35.31 14.69
N GLU A 519 24.12 34.62 15.78
CA GLU A 519 25.01 34.52 16.94
C GLU A 519 26.25 33.65 16.63
N LEU A 520 26.09 32.54 15.91
CA LEU A 520 27.20 31.70 15.44
C LEU A 520 28.14 32.51 14.52
N LYS A 521 27.59 33.33 13.63
CA LYS A 521 28.31 34.18 12.71
C LYS A 521 29.14 35.24 13.46
N LYS A 522 28.58 35.85 14.51
CA LYS A 522 29.32 36.83 15.33
C LYS A 522 30.49 36.20 16.11
N ARG A 523 30.34 34.93 16.49
CA ARG A 523 31.37 34.15 17.20
C ARG A 523 32.16 33.24 16.27
N SER A 524 32.29 33.60 14.99
CA SER A 524 33.00 32.83 13.97
C SER A 524 34.48 32.64 14.24
N ASP A 525 35.09 33.52 15.07
CA ASP A 525 36.45 33.36 15.59
C ASP A 525 36.60 32.20 16.57
N ILE A 526 35.55 31.92 17.34
CA ILE A 526 35.52 30.78 18.32
C ILE A 526 35.12 29.49 17.59
N PHE A 527 34.10 29.56 16.76
CA PHE A 527 33.50 28.38 16.06
C PHE A 527 33.87 28.39 14.57
N THR A 528 35.17 28.59 14.26
CA THR A 528 35.68 28.80 12.92
C THR A 528 35.36 27.68 11.94
N ASN A 529 35.50 26.44 12.38
CA ASN A 529 35.27 25.25 11.54
C ASN A 529 33.79 25.13 11.15
N GLU A 530 32.88 25.16 12.12
CA GLU A 530 31.42 25.02 11.92
C GLU A 530 30.89 26.16 11.07
N TYR A 531 31.28 27.40 11.39
CA TYR A 531 30.90 28.57 10.59
C TYR A 531 31.39 28.45 9.14
N SER A 532 32.65 28.07 8.95
CA SER A 532 33.23 27.90 7.62
C SER A 532 32.50 26.87 6.76
N ILE A 533 32.18 25.70 7.34
CA ILE A 533 31.45 24.63 6.67
C ILE A 533 30.04 25.07 6.32
N LEU A 534 29.29 25.58 7.29
CA LEU A 534 27.90 26.02 7.10
C LEU A 534 27.79 27.19 6.13
N ASN A 535 28.68 28.14 6.21
CA ASN A 535 28.71 29.29 5.29
C ASN A 535 29.07 28.89 3.85
N ASN A 536 29.96 27.91 3.67
CA ASN A 536 30.28 27.37 2.35
C ASN A 536 29.11 26.59 1.75
N LEU A 537 28.40 25.82 2.57
CA LEU A 537 27.18 25.10 2.14
C LEU A 537 26.08 26.10 1.76
N LEU A 538 25.85 27.16 2.57
CA LEU A 538 24.88 28.22 2.29
C LEU A 538 25.18 28.95 0.96
N SER A 539 26.45 29.23 0.70
CA SER A 539 26.85 29.85 -0.57
C SER A 539 26.71 28.97 -1.80
N SER A 540 26.53 27.67 -1.59
CA SER A 540 26.40 26.67 -2.67
C SER A 540 24.96 26.27 -2.99
N ILE A 541 24.01 26.71 -2.19
CA ILE A 541 22.61 26.21 -2.21
C ILE A 541 21.87 26.52 -3.51
N ASP A 542 22.17 27.71 -4.11
CA ASP A 542 21.52 28.17 -5.33
C ASP A 542 22.06 27.50 -6.60
N TYR A 543 23.19 26.79 -6.49
CA TYR A 543 23.88 26.20 -7.65
C TYR A 543 23.85 24.67 -7.62
N LEU A 544 23.83 24.05 -6.43
CA LEU A 544 23.86 22.59 -6.29
C LEU A 544 22.46 22.03 -6.20
N ARG A 545 22.24 20.94 -6.89
CA ARG A 545 21.02 20.13 -6.77
C ARG A 545 21.01 19.35 -5.44
N PRO A 546 19.85 18.88 -4.97
CA PRO A 546 19.76 18.12 -3.71
C PRO A 546 20.75 16.95 -3.61
N TYR A 547 20.93 16.17 -4.68
CA TYR A 547 21.91 15.07 -4.69
C TYR A 547 23.35 15.59 -4.56
N GLU A 548 23.72 16.58 -5.33
CA GLU A 548 25.07 17.15 -5.31
C GLU A 548 25.40 17.79 -3.96
N LEU A 549 24.41 18.42 -3.32
CA LEU A 549 24.55 19.02 -2.00
C LEU A 549 24.74 17.93 -0.92
N LEU A 550 23.96 16.85 -0.98
CA LEU A 550 24.13 15.70 -0.10
C LEU A 550 25.49 15.01 -0.29
N GLU A 551 25.93 14.82 -1.53
CA GLU A 551 27.26 14.27 -1.85
C GLU A 551 28.40 15.15 -1.29
N LYS A 552 28.28 16.48 -1.44
CA LYS A 552 29.22 17.43 -0.86
C LYS A 552 29.29 17.30 0.67
N ILE A 553 28.15 17.20 1.35
CA ILE A 553 28.08 17.03 2.82
C ILE A 553 28.71 15.70 3.23
N LEU A 554 28.38 14.61 2.55
CA LEU A 554 28.77 13.26 2.93
C LEU A 554 30.26 12.97 2.67
N ASN A 555 30.79 13.43 1.55
CA ASN A 555 32.14 13.13 1.11
C ASN A 555 33.14 14.25 1.38
N GLN A 556 32.85 15.49 1.01
CA GLN A 556 33.80 16.60 1.19
C GLN A 556 33.98 16.97 2.67
N TYR A 557 32.90 16.92 3.45
CA TYR A 557 32.94 17.24 4.89
C TYR A 557 32.92 16.01 5.78
N ASN A 558 33.23 14.83 5.25
CA ASN A 558 33.30 13.56 5.97
C ASN A 558 32.00 13.18 6.72
N GLY A 559 30.86 13.72 6.31
CA GLY A 559 29.57 13.47 6.97
C GLY A 559 29.21 11.98 7.04
N ARG A 560 29.50 11.20 5.96
CA ARG A 560 29.28 9.74 5.95
C ARG A 560 30.10 9.04 7.03
N ALA A 561 31.39 9.34 7.12
CA ALA A 561 32.27 8.72 8.13
C ALA A 561 31.84 9.10 9.55
N ASN A 562 31.46 10.35 9.80
CA ASN A 562 31.00 10.82 11.09
C ASN A 562 29.68 10.16 11.51
N LEU A 563 28.70 10.06 10.61
CA LEU A 563 27.42 9.38 10.87
C LEU A 563 27.63 7.90 11.15
N ILE A 564 28.40 7.18 10.33
CA ILE A 564 28.64 5.74 10.50
C ILE A 564 29.42 5.45 11.77
N SER A 565 30.42 6.27 12.13
CA SER A 565 31.23 6.05 13.32
C SER A 565 30.43 6.07 14.63
N ARG A 566 29.38 6.90 14.69
CA ARG A 566 28.54 7.02 15.89
C ARG A 566 27.29 6.14 15.84
N LEU A 567 26.66 6.04 14.67
CA LEU A 567 25.37 5.34 14.51
C LEU A 567 25.54 3.88 14.09
N GLY A 568 26.73 3.49 13.63
CA GLY A 568 27.03 2.14 13.15
C GLY A 568 26.84 1.99 11.64
N ALA A 569 27.33 0.87 11.09
CA ALA A 569 27.28 0.56 9.66
C ALA A 569 25.85 0.52 9.07
N GLU A 570 24.82 0.35 9.89
CA GLU A 570 23.43 0.33 9.43
C GLU A 570 22.93 1.68 8.94
N ALA A 571 23.57 2.79 9.38
CA ALA A 571 23.24 4.12 8.87
C ALA A 571 23.57 4.26 7.38
N GLU A 572 24.48 3.44 6.84
CA GLU A 572 24.91 3.48 5.44
C GLU A 572 23.76 3.18 4.48
N ASP A 573 22.97 2.16 4.78
CA ASP A 573 21.81 1.81 3.95
C ASP A 573 20.78 2.96 3.87
N ALA A 574 20.60 3.69 4.99
CA ALA A 574 19.67 4.81 5.06
C ALA A 574 20.21 6.04 4.28
N ILE A 575 21.50 6.29 4.36
CA ILE A 575 22.19 7.36 3.62
C ILE A 575 22.09 7.08 2.12
N ASP A 576 22.40 5.86 1.68
CA ASP A 576 22.34 5.48 0.26
C ASP A 576 20.93 5.50 -0.29
N ALA A 577 19.94 5.14 0.53
CA ALA A 577 18.54 5.27 0.17
C ALA A 577 18.12 6.75 0.00
N LEU A 578 18.58 7.66 0.87
CA LEU A 578 18.30 9.09 0.73
C LEU A 578 18.94 9.67 -0.54
N LEU A 579 20.18 9.27 -0.86
CA LEU A 579 20.85 9.65 -2.11
C LEU A 579 20.08 9.15 -3.33
N SER A 580 19.62 7.91 -3.32
CA SER A 580 18.80 7.35 -4.41
C SER A 580 17.49 8.12 -4.58
N LEU A 581 16.81 8.47 -3.48
CA LEU A 581 15.60 9.28 -3.52
C LEU A 581 15.85 10.70 -4.04
N SER A 582 17.00 11.31 -3.75
CA SER A 582 17.32 12.63 -4.27
C SER A 582 17.49 12.61 -5.79
N ILE A 583 18.12 11.56 -6.34
CA ILE A 583 18.21 11.35 -7.79
C ILE A 583 16.82 11.12 -8.41
N ASP A 584 15.97 10.32 -7.75
CA ASP A 584 14.61 10.06 -8.25
C ASP A 584 13.76 11.34 -8.23
N TYR A 585 13.90 12.18 -7.21
CA TYR A 585 13.28 13.51 -7.16
C TYR A 585 13.73 14.37 -8.35
N GLU A 586 15.03 14.46 -8.60
CA GLU A 586 15.58 15.28 -9.68
C GLU A 586 15.14 14.84 -11.09
N ARG A 587 14.82 13.55 -11.26
CA ARG A 587 14.27 13.02 -12.51
C ARG A 587 12.79 13.35 -12.69
N GLN A 588 12.04 13.45 -11.60
CA GLN A 588 10.59 13.59 -11.62
C GLN A 588 10.11 15.01 -11.40
N GLU A 589 10.88 15.83 -10.69
CA GLU A 589 10.49 17.18 -10.27
C GLU A 589 11.57 18.20 -10.62
N THR A 590 11.20 19.50 -10.61
CA THR A 590 12.19 20.56 -10.76
C THR A 590 13.17 20.50 -9.59
N PRO A 591 14.50 20.35 -9.83
CA PRO A 591 15.46 20.18 -8.76
C PRO A 591 15.58 21.46 -7.93
N SER A 592 14.88 21.53 -6.81
CA SER A 592 15.00 22.61 -5.82
C SER A 592 15.09 22.01 -4.42
N LEU A 593 15.84 22.64 -3.53
CA LEU A 593 16.02 22.15 -2.16
C LEU A 593 14.70 22.19 -1.36
N THR A 594 13.96 23.28 -1.46
CA THR A 594 12.65 23.43 -0.80
C THR A 594 11.62 22.43 -1.31
N GLY A 595 11.59 22.20 -2.63
CA GLY A 595 10.73 21.19 -3.25
C GLY A 595 11.09 19.78 -2.78
N PHE A 596 12.39 19.43 -2.72
CA PHE A 596 12.88 18.16 -2.23
C PHE A 596 12.46 17.91 -0.77
N LEU A 597 12.67 18.89 0.12
CA LEU A 597 12.28 18.80 1.53
C LEU A 597 10.77 18.59 1.69
N SER A 598 9.95 19.33 0.94
CA SER A 598 8.50 19.16 0.95
C SER A 598 8.09 17.79 0.43
N TRP A 599 8.70 17.33 -0.66
CA TRP A 599 8.42 16.05 -1.28
C TRP A 599 8.78 14.88 -0.36
N VAL A 600 9.96 14.90 0.28
CA VAL A 600 10.40 13.85 1.20
C VAL A 600 9.57 13.83 2.46
N SER A 601 9.18 14.99 3.01
CA SER A 601 8.37 15.06 4.25
C SER A 601 6.94 14.57 4.05
N THR A 602 6.38 14.76 2.85
CA THR A 602 4.99 14.40 2.53
C THR A 602 4.86 12.92 2.15
N SER A 603 5.91 12.34 1.61
CA SER A 603 5.92 10.96 1.11
C SER A 603 6.48 10.03 2.18
N GLY A 604 5.65 9.16 2.73
CA GLY A 604 6.09 8.15 3.70
C GLY A 604 6.95 7.06 3.05
N PHE A 605 8.15 7.39 2.58
CA PHE A 605 9.03 6.45 1.89
C PHE A 605 9.47 5.30 2.78
N GLU A 606 9.08 4.09 2.40
CA GLU A 606 9.61 2.84 2.93
C GLU A 606 10.57 2.22 1.91
N VAL A 607 11.84 2.10 2.27
CA VAL A 607 12.85 1.43 1.44
C VAL A 607 12.98 -0.01 1.88
N LYS A 608 12.81 -0.95 0.95
CA LYS A 608 13.06 -2.37 1.22
C LYS A 608 14.57 -2.59 1.26
N ARG A 609 15.12 -2.93 2.43
CA ARG A 609 16.51 -3.33 2.56
C ARG A 609 16.78 -4.56 1.70
N GLN A 610 17.80 -4.53 0.87
CA GLN A 610 18.35 -5.75 0.30
C GLN A 610 19.02 -6.48 1.46
N LEU A 611 18.35 -7.52 1.96
CA LEU A 611 18.92 -8.43 2.93
C LEU A 611 20.20 -8.97 2.28
N SER A 612 21.35 -8.45 2.70
CA SER A 612 22.65 -8.96 2.24
C SER A 612 22.63 -10.47 2.42
N ASN A 613 23.11 -11.21 1.42
CA ASN A 613 23.15 -12.68 1.37
C ASN A 613 24.04 -13.31 2.48
N GLN A 614 24.17 -12.67 3.65
CA GLN A 614 24.87 -13.21 4.82
C GLN A 614 24.00 -14.30 5.45
N LYS A 615 24.28 -15.54 5.07
CA LYS A 615 23.52 -16.75 5.41
C LYS A 615 23.44 -17.09 6.92
N ASN A 616 24.09 -16.33 7.81
CA ASN A 616 24.17 -16.66 9.25
C ASN A 616 23.75 -15.48 10.15
N GLN A 617 22.54 -14.93 9.93
CA GLN A 617 21.99 -13.87 10.76
C GLN A 617 20.62 -14.25 11.30
N ILE A 618 20.30 -13.83 12.53
CA ILE A 618 18.96 -13.90 13.10
C ILE A 618 18.03 -13.05 12.27
N ARG A 619 16.90 -13.60 11.84
CA ARG A 619 15.88 -12.88 11.05
C ARG A 619 14.74 -12.46 11.96
N VAL A 620 14.37 -11.18 11.93
CA VAL A 620 13.20 -10.63 12.63
C VAL A 620 12.29 -9.99 11.60
N MET A 621 11.06 -10.48 11.48
CA MET A 621 10.09 -9.96 10.50
C MET A 621 8.64 -10.18 10.93
N THR A 622 7.71 -9.59 10.19
CA THR A 622 6.29 -9.86 10.42
C THR A 622 5.91 -11.24 9.89
N ILE A 623 4.85 -11.85 10.45
CA ILE A 623 4.34 -13.14 9.98
C ILE A 623 3.97 -13.08 8.50
N HIS A 624 3.38 -11.96 8.04
CA HIS A 624 3.09 -11.75 6.61
C HIS A 624 4.36 -11.77 5.75
N GLY A 625 5.44 -11.12 6.21
CA GLY A 625 6.72 -11.10 5.51
C GLY A 625 7.44 -12.46 5.50
N ALA A 626 7.08 -13.35 6.41
CA ALA A 626 7.65 -14.70 6.50
C ALA A 626 6.90 -15.74 5.66
N LYS A 627 5.81 -15.36 4.97
CA LYS A 627 5.10 -16.28 4.08
C LYS A 627 6.05 -16.78 2.98
N GLY A 628 6.08 -18.08 2.71
CA GLY A 628 7.04 -18.72 1.80
C GLY A 628 8.42 -19.03 2.41
N LEU A 629 8.77 -18.46 3.56
CA LEU A 629 10.03 -18.76 4.25
C LEU A 629 9.89 -19.90 5.25
N GLU A 630 11.04 -20.45 5.68
CA GLU A 630 11.14 -21.47 6.72
C GLU A 630 12.40 -21.27 7.59
N SER A 631 12.41 -21.87 8.77
CA SER A 631 13.56 -21.83 9.66
C SER A 631 13.54 -23.01 10.64
N PRO A 632 14.71 -23.57 11.01
CA PRO A 632 14.79 -24.62 12.02
C PRO A 632 14.14 -24.24 13.36
N ILE A 633 14.32 -22.97 13.79
CA ILE A 633 13.78 -22.44 15.05
C ILE A 633 12.94 -21.20 14.76
N VAL A 634 11.68 -21.23 15.18
CA VAL A 634 10.77 -20.08 15.08
C VAL A 634 10.38 -19.61 16.48
N ILE A 635 10.51 -18.32 16.72
CA ILE A 635 10.10 -17.65 17.96
C ILE A 635 8.92 -16.73 17.69
N LEU A 636 7.81 -16.92 18.41
CA LEU A 636 6.60 -16.10 18.32
C LEU A 636 6.38 -15.38 19.66
N PRO A 637 6.88 -14.14 19.83
CA PRO A 637 6.88 -13.43 21.10
C PRO A 637 5.58 -12.66 21.40
N GLU A 638 4.66 -12.51 20.43
CA GLU A 638 3.43 -11.73 20.53
C GLU A 638 2.19 -12.62 20.55
N THR A 639 1.99 -13.40 21.63
CA THR A 639 0.82 -14.28 21.77
C THR A 639 -0.26 -13.77 22.74
N GLN A 640 -0.02 -12.61 23.39
CA GLN A 640 -0.91 -11.98 24.37
C GLN A 640 -2.25 -11.52 23.76
N LYS A 641 -3.11 -11.02 24.64
CA LYS A 641 -4.39 -10.40 24.28
C LYS A 641 -4.21 -9.31 23.24
N ARG A 642 -5.01 -9.37 22.22
CA ARG A 642 -5.07 -8.34 21.18
C ARG A 642 -6.52 -8.06 20.80
N LYS A 643 -6.92 -6.82 20.94
CA LYS A 643 -8.24 -6.38 20.51
C LYS A 643 -8.32 -6.32 18.99
N VAL A 644 -9.29 -7.01 18.43
CA VAL A 644 -9.63 -6.92 17.01
C VAL A 644 -10.58 -5.73 16.82
N GLU A 645 -10.13 -4.73 16.10
CA GLU A 645 -10.88 -3.50 15.83
C GLU A 645 -10.94 -3.24 14.32
N VAL A 646 -12.12 -2.86 13.85
CA VAL A 646 -12.29 -2.37 12.48
C VAL A 646 -11.89 -0.90 12.45
N ARG A 647 -10.76 -0.61 11.81
CA ARG A 647 -10.19 0.76 11.73
C ARG A 647 -10.64 1.52 10.49
N ASP A 648 -11.13 0.81 9.48
CA ASP A 648 -11.57 1.43 8.23
C ASP A 648 -12.65 2.47 8.52
N LYS A 649 -12.51 3.64 7.94
CA LYS A 649 -13.50 4.72 8.03
C LYS A 649 -14.72 4.43 7.15
N ILE A 650 -14.53 3.63 6.11
CA ILE A 650 -15.57 3.20 5.18
C ILE A 650 -15.69 1.68 5.26
N LEU A 651 -16.89 1.22 5.52
CA LEU A 651 -17.27 -0.19 5.50
C LEU A 651 -18.01 -0.49 4.21
N THR A 652 -17.73 -1.61 3.58
CA THR A 652 -18.44 -2.05 2.38
C THR A 652 -19.32 -3.27 2.66
N SER A 653 -20.48 -3.28 2.07
CA SER A 653 -21.35 -4.44 1.94
C SER A 653 -21.57 -4.75 0.47
N ASP A 654 -22.23 -5.87 0.17
CA ASP A 654 -22.59 -6.24 -1.22
C ASP A 654 -23.46 -5.17 -1.91
N LYS A 655 -24.11 -4.29 -1.13
CA LYS A 655 -25.03 -3.30 -1.65
C LYS A 655 -24.48 -1.89 -1.72
N MET A 656 -23.64 -1.50 -0.77
CA MET A 656 -23.17 -0.12 -0.66
C MET A 656 -21.98 0.03 0.29
N ALA A 657 -21.32 1.20 0.17
CA ALA A 657 -20.35 1.67 1.15
C ALA A 657 -21.05 2.48 2.26
N VAL A 658 -20.67 2.23 3.51
CA VAL A 658 -21.23 2.87 4.70
C VAL A 658 -20.10 3.51 5.50
N TRP A 659 -20.32 4.73 5.96
CA TRP A 659 -19.34 5.42 6.80
C TRP A 659 -19.35 4.83 8.23
N ASN A 660 -18.18 4.40 8.71
CA ASN A 660 -18.03 3.78 10.03
C ASN A 660 -18.32 4.79 11.17
N SER A 661 -19.41 4.60 11.87
CA SER A 661 -19.85 5.46 12.96
C SER A 661 -19.19 5.08 14.29
N LYS A 662 -19.11 6.04 15.23
CA LYS A 662 -18.63 5.78 16.59
C LYS A 662 -19.59 4.83 17.31
N ARG A 663 -19.07 4.12 18.32
CA ARG A 663 -19.87 3.23 19.16
C ARG A 663 -21.09 3.96 19.72
N GLY A 664 -22.23 3.32 19.66
CA GLY A 664 -23.51 3.87 20.11
C GLY A 664 -24.16 4.87 19.14
N GLN A 665 -23.58 5.11 17.98
CA GLN A 665 -24.15 5.92 16.89
C GLN A 665 -24.23 5.14 15.57
N ALA A 666 -24.06 3.84 15.62
CA ALA A 666 -24.18 2.95 14.47
C ALA A 666 -25.62 2.48 14.27
N THR A 667 -26.04 2.35 13.03
CA THR A 667 -27.29 1.69 12.68
C THR A 667 -27.16 0.17 12.87
N ARG A 668 -28.28 -0.53 12.96
CA ARG A 668 -28.29 -1.99 13.08
C ARG A 668 -27.57 -2.65 11.87
N ASN A 669 -27.81 -2.15 10.66
CA ASN A 669 -27.15 -2.64 9.46
C ASN A 669 -25.61 -2.44 9.54
N GLU A 670 -25.16 -1.28 10.00
CA GLU A 670 -23.74 -0.99 10.21
C GLU A 670 -23.11 -1.92 11.26
N GLU A 671 -23.80 -2.21 12.36
CA GLU A 671 -23.34 -3.16 13.38
C GLU A 671 -23.24 -4.58 12.85
N GLU A 672 -24.17 -5.02 11.98
CA GLU A 672 -24.11 -6.31 11.31
C GLU A 672 -22.89 -6.41 10.37
N ILE A 673 -22.61 -5.36 9.57
CA ILE A 673 -21.42 -5.30 8.70
C ILE A 673 -20.14 -5.35 9.56
N LYS A 674 -20.09 -4.55 10.65
CA LYS A 674 -18.94 -4.57 11.57
C LYS A 674 -18.73 -5.95 12.20
N SER A 675 -19.79 -6.60 12.62
CA SER A 675 -19.73 -7.90 13.25
C SER A 675 -19.24 -8.98 12.29
N LYS A 676 -19.69 -8.94 11.02
CA LYS A 676 -19.18 -9.83 9.96
C LYS A 676 -17.69 -9.58 9.73
N LYS A 677 -17.27 -8.32 9.62
CA LYS A 677 -15.88 -7.97 9.42
C LYS A 677 -14.98 -8.35 10.59
N ILE A 678 -15.44 -8.17 11.83
CA ILE A 678 -14.70 -8.61 13.03
C ILE A 678 -14.50 -10.13 13.00
N ARG A 679 -15.56 -10.91 12.66
CA ARG A 679 -15.43 -12.37 12.54
C ARG A 679 -14.41 -12.77 11.47
N ALA A 680 -14.46 -12.14 10.29
CA ALA A 680 -13.51 -12.40 9.23
C ALA A 680 -12.05 -12.08 9.65
N LEU A 681 -11.84 -10.97 10.38
CA LEU A 681 -10.53 -10.61 10.93
C LEU A 681 -10.06 -11.59 12.02
N GLU A 682 -10.97 -12.11 12.86
CA GLU A 682 -10.65 -13.16 13.85
C GLU A 682 -10.26 -14.47 13.17
N GLU A 683 -10.93 -14.86 12.10
CA GLU A 683 -10.58 -16.03 11.29
C GLU A 683 -9.22 -15.86 10.59
N GLU A 684 -8.98 -14.70 9.98
CA GLU A 684 -7.68 -14.39 9.40
C GLU A 684 -6.56 -14.41 10.44
N ARG A 685 -6.82 -13.93 11.66
CA ARG A 685 -5.87 -14.02 12.77
C ARG A 685 -5.55 -15.47 13.15
N ASN A 686 -6.51 -16.40 13.05
CA ASN A 686 -6.26 -17.83 13.27
C ASN A 686 -5.40 -18.41 12.14
N ARG A 687 -5.66 -18.03 10.89
CA ARG A 687 -4.81 -18.41 9.75
C ARG A 687 -3.40 -17.84 9.87
N LEU A 688 -3.26 -16.62 10.41
CA LEU A 688 -1.96 -16.02 10.68
C LEU A 688 -1.16 -16.83 11.72
N LEU A 689 -1.81 -17.34 12.77
CA LEU A 689 -1.18 -18.25 13.73
C LEU A 689 -0.74 -19.57 13.06
N TYR A 690 -1.59 -20.14 12.22
CA TYR A 690 -1.25 -21.30 11.41
C TYR A 690 0.01 -21.08 10.57
N VAL A 691 0.05 -19.95 9.84
CA VAL A 691 1.23 -19.58 9.04
C VAL A 691 2.47 -19.45 9.93
N ALA A 692 2.37 -18.79 11.08
CA ALA A 692 3.51 -18.61 11.99
C ALA A 692 4.10 -19.94 12.47
N ILE A 693 3.26 -20.87 12.91
CA ILE A 693 3.68 -22.18 13.42
C ILE A 693 4.31 -23.02 12.30
N THR A 694 3.68 -23.03 11.11
CA THR A 694 4.15 -23.81 9.96
C THR A 694 5.42 -23.25 9.30
N ARG A 695 5.99 -22.14 9.80
CA ARG A 695 7.35 -21.71 9.40
C ARG A 695 8.44 -22.50 10.09
N ALA A 696 8.13 -23.15 11.24
CA ALA A 696 9.09 -23.94 11.98
C ALA A 696 9.32 -25.30 11.32
N GLU A 697 10.58 -25.68 11.16
CA GLU A 697 10.98 -27.01 10.72
C GLU A 697 10.95 -27.99 11.90
N THR A 698 11.63 -27.65 13.00
CA THR A 698 11.86 -28.55 14.11
C THR A 698 11.52 -27.97 15.48
N TRP A 699 11.67 -26.67 15.70
CA TRP A 699 11.47 -26.06 17.01
C TRP A 699 10.64 -24.77 16.94
N PHE A 700 9.52 -24.77 17.64
CA PHE A 700 8.64 -23.61 17.76
C PHE A 700 8.61 -23.14 19.22
N MET A 701 8.83 -21.84 19.47
CA MET A 701 8.79 -21.21 20.78
C MET A 701 7.72 -20.13 20.82
N ALA A 702 6.72 -20.27 21.66
CA ALA A 702 5.69 -19.27 21.90
C ALA A 702 5.95 -18.54 23.21
N MET A 703 5.84 -17.21 23.18
CA MET A 703 6.08 -16.32 24.32
C MET A 703 5.04 -15.21 24.36
N SER A 704 4.94 -14.55 25.51
CA SER A 704 3.96 -13.48 25.73
C SER A 704 4.49 -12.44 26.70
N ALA A 705 4.09 -11.19 26.53
CA ALA A 705 4.27 -10.10 27.49
C ALA A 705 3.00 -9.28 27.61
N GLY A 706 2.49 -9.09 28.83
CA GLY A 706 1.29 -8.31 29.15
C GLY A 706 0.05 -9.13 29.44
N GLU A 707 -1.12 -8.55 29.24
CA GLU A 707 -2.42 -9.15 29.62
C GLU A 707 -2.80 -10.34 28.72
N LEU A 708 -3.39 -11.36 29.31
CA LEU A 708 -3.95 -12.53 28.65
C LEU A 708 -5.48 -12.48 28.71
N ASP A 709 -6.16 -13.14 27.78
CA ASP A 709 -7.59 -13.45 27.79
C ASP A 709 -7.85 -14.82 27.16
N ASP A 710 -9.03 -15.38 27.36
CA ASP A 710 -9.40 -16.72 26.90
C ASP A 710 -9.34 -16.89 25.37
N LYS A 711 -9.34 -15.78 24.60
CA LYS A 711 -9.31 -15.78 23.13
C LYS A 711 -7.93 -15.51 22.54
N CYS A 712 -6.94 -15.22 23.39
CA CYS A 712 -5.59 -14.93 22.91
C CYS A 712 -4.88 -16.18 22.35
N TRP A 713 -3.85 -15.97 21.55
CA TRP A 713 -3.07 -17.09 21.02
C TRP A 713 -2.37 -17.90 22.12
N TYR A 714 -1.94 -17.22 23.19
CA TYR A 714 -1.30 -17.86 24.33
C TYR A 714 -2.17 -18.97 24.92
N GLU A 715 -3.43 -18.67 25.27
CA GLU A 715 -4.33 -19.67 25.86
C GLU A 715 -4.71 -20.78 24.87
N LYS A 716 -4.82 -20.48 23.55
CA LYS A 716 -5.03 -21.52 22.54
C LYS A 716 -3.85 -22.49 22.47
N ILE A 717 -2.63 -21.97 22.46
CA ILE A 717 -1.39 -22.76 22.46
C ILE A 717 -1.30 -23.60 23.74
N LYS A 718 -1.58 -23.00 24.89
CA LYS A 718 -1.55 -23.66 26.20
C LYS A 718 -2.52 -24.82 26.27
N ASN A 719 -3.77 -24.58 25.86
CA ASN A 719 -4.82 -25.62 25.86
C ASN A 719 -4.45 -26.79 24.93
N SER A 720 -3.90 -26.52 23.75
CA SER A 720 -3.42 -27.53 22.81
C SER A 720 -2.24 -28.33 23.41
N LEU A 721 -1.27 -27.68 24.05
CA LEU A 721 -0.15 -28.37 24.69
C LEU A 721 -0.58 -29.22 25.88
N GLN A 722 -1.55 -28.77 26.67
CA GLN A 722 -2.11 -29.53 27.77
C GLN A 722 -2.86 -30.79 27.28
N SER A 723 -3.63 -30.69 26.21
CA SER A 723 -4.31 -31.84 25.58
C SER A 723 -3.32 -32.83 24.97
N SER A 724 -2.16 -32.35 24.49
CA SER A 724 -1.08 -33.15 23.92
C SER A 724 -0.11 -33.73 24.99
N GLN A 725 -0.44 -33.66 26.27
CA GLN A 725 0.36 -34.18 27.40
C GLN A 725 1.78 -33.59 27.45
N ALA A 726 1.94 -32.30 27.14
CA ALA A 726 3.21 -31.58 27.23
C ALA A 726 3.76 -31.60 28.67
N LYS A 727 5.08 -31.74 28.79
CA LYS A 727 5.79 -31.77 30.08
C LYS A 727 6.04 -30.35 30.59
N LYS A 728 6.06 -30.22 31.92
CA LYS A 728 6.53 -28.98 32.58
C LYS A 728 8.04 -28.81 32.39
N GLN A 729 8.45 -27.61 32.04
CA GLN A 729 9.85 -27.24 31.81
C GLN A 729 10.14 -25.85 32.36
N ASN A 730 11.30 -25.66 32.97
CA ASN A 730 11.75 -24.34 33.40
C ASN A 730 12.34 -23.55 32.25
N PHE A 731 11.82 -22.34 32.05
CA PHE A 731 12.27 -21.36 31.07
C PHE A 731 12.79 -20.09 31.78
N PRO A 732 13.44 -19.16 31.09
CA PRO A 732 13.88 -17.90 31.69
C PRO A 732 12.78 -17.05 32.34
N THR A 733 11.51 -17.25 31.95
CA THR A 733 10.34 -16.59 32.51
C THR A 733 9.63 -17.39 33.60
N GLY A 734 10.09 -18.60 33.92
CA GLY A 734 9.50 -19.49 34.92
C GLY A 734 9.09 -20.87 34.39
N GLU A 735 8.23 -21.58 35.14
CA GLU A 735 7.73 -22.92 34.74
C GLU A 735 6.70 -22.82 33.63
N GLY A 736 6.98 -23.38 32.45
CA GLY A 736 6.12 -23.45 31.28
C GLY A 736 5.89 -24.87 30.78
N LEU A 737 5.50 -25.02 29.51
CA LEU A 737 5.16 -26.29 28.89
C LEU A 737 6.09 -26.60 27.72
N ARG A 738 6.50 -27.87 27.59
CA ARG A 738 7.26 -28.39 26.46
C ARG A 738 6.62 -29.67 25.92
N LEU A 739 6.32 -29.68 24.63
CA LEU A 739 6.03 -30.88 23.85
C LEU A 739 7.28 -31.24 23.05
N GLU A 740 7.82 -32.43 23.25
CA GLU A 740 9.03 -32.89 22.59
C GLU A 740 8.87 -34.34 22.17
N GLU A 741 9.13 -34.61 20.90
CA GLU A 741 9.15 -35.95 20.35
C GLU A 741 10.45 -36.18 19.56
N GLY A 742 10.90 -37.42 19.52
CA GLY A 742 12.13 -37.82 18.86
C GLY A 742 13.40 -37.67 19.74
N ASN A 743 14.54 -38.05 19.19
CA ASN A 743 15.79 -38.06 19.95
C ASN A 743 16.55 -36.74 19.79
N TRP A 744 16.61 -35.93 20.84
CA TRP A 744 17.32 -34.66 20.93
C TRP A 744 18.71 -34.77 21.57
N SER A 745 19.08 -35.94 22.03
CA SER A 745 20.34 -36.20 22.78
C SER A 745 21.35 -37.07 22.01
N SER A 746 21.13 -37.28 20.71
CA SER A 746 22.06 -38.08 19.92
C SER A 746 23.42 -37.41 19.79
N GLU A 747 24.49 -38.21 19.83
CA GLU A 747 25.85 -37.78 19.59
C GLU A 747 25.94 -37.03 18.26
N ILE A 748 26.83 -36.04 18.20
CA ILE A 748 27.10 -35.25 16.98
C ILE A 748 27.48 -36.27 15.90
N GLY A 749 26.62 -36.50 14.94
CA GLY A 749 26.95 -37.22 13.74
C GLY A 749 28.08 -36.45 13.05
N GLU A 750 29.31 -36.91 13.25
CA GLU A 750 30.45 -36.40 12.48
C GLU A 750 30.19 -36.73 11.01
N LYS A 751 29.42 -35.90 10.32
CA LYS A 751 29.73 -35.66 8.95
C LYS A 751 31.09 -35.03 8.95
N LYS A 752 32.12 -35.79 8.54
CA LYS A 752 33.31 -35.15 7.97
C LYS A 752 32.78 -34.25 6.85
N TYR A 753 32.45 -33.02 7.20
CA TYR A 753 32.57 -31.93 6.27
C TYR A 753 34.04 -31.94 5.90
N GLN A 754 34.37 -32.62 4.82
CA GLN A 754 35.50 -32.17 4.03
C GLN A 754 35.12 -30.71 3.71
N SER A 755 35.59 -29.81 4.58
CA SER A 755 35.76 -28.43 4.14
C SER A 755 36.44 -28.60 2.80
N PRO A 756 35.92 -28.02 1.71
CA PRO A 756 36.70 -27.98 0.50
C PRO A 756 38.02 -27.40 0.97
N ARG A 757 39.06 -28.27 1.02
CA ARG A 757 40.44 -27.81 1.24
C ARG A 757 40.55 -26.65 0.31
N SER A 758 40.72 -25.44 0.85
CA SER A 758 41.11 -24.31 0.06
C SER A 758 42.36 -24.79 -0.62
N LYS A 759 42.24 -25.32 -1.82
CA LYS A 759 43.36 -25.34 -2.72
C LYS A 759 43.73 -23.87 -2.79
N ASN A 760 44.84 -23.49 -2.19
CA ASN A 760 45.45 -22.17 -2.26
C ASN A 760 45.89 -21.91 -3.73
N GLY A 761 44.99 -22.02 -4.64
CA GLY A 761 45.09 -21.71 -6.03
C GLY A 761 43.83 -21.01 -6.45
N LEU A 762 43.96 -19.91 -7.08
CA LEU A 762 42.87 -19.20 -7.73
C LEU A 762 42.07 -20.23 -8.55
N PRO A 763 40.73 -20.23 -8.46
CA PRO A 763 39.89 -21.12 -9.26
C PRO A 763 40.27 -21.04 -10.75
N ASP A 764 40.27 -22.17 -11.47
CA ASP A 764 40.73 -22.24 -12.86
C ASP A 764 39.97 -21.32 -13.83
N TRP A 765 38.75 -20.88 -13.45
CA TRP A 765 37.97 -19.89 -14.21
C TRP A 765 38.59 -18.48 -14.21
N ILE A 766 39.37 -18.10 -13.17
CA ILE A 766 40.10 -16.80 -13.12
C ILE A 766 41.26 -16.77 -14.10
N LYS A 767 41.80 -17.94 -14.47
CA LYS A 767 42.87 -18.07 -15.45
C LYS A 767 42.39 -18.12 -16.90
N LYS A 768 41.06 -18.31 -17.08
CA LYS A 768 40.44 -18.15 -18.39
C LYS A 768 40.18 -16.67 -18.61
N THR A 769 40.70 -16.11 -19.67
CA THR A 769 40.23 -14.82 -20.19
C THR A 769 38.70 -14.84 -20.15
N SER A 770 38.11 -13.81 -19.56
CA SER A 770 36.64 -13.67 -19.56
C SER A 770 36.16 -13.94 -20.96
N PHE A 771 35.22 -14.87 -21.15
CA PHE A 771 34.43 -14.86 -22.35
C PHE A 771 34.01 -13.42 -22.56
N GLU A 772 34.27 -12.87 -23.74
CA GLU A 772 33.69 -11.59 -24.11
C GLU A 772 32.25 -11.64 -23.64
N ASN A 773 31.89 -10.74 -22.74
CA ASN A 773 30.52 -10.61 -22.32
C ASN A 773 29.73 -10.67 -23.63
N GLU A 774 28.84 -11.66 -23.77
CA GLU A 774 27.75 -11.54 -24.70
C GLU A 774 27.13 -10.20 -24.33
N MET A 775 27.42 -9.20 -25.14
CA MET A 775 26.89 -7.85 -24.99
C MET A 775 25.39 -8.07 -24.82
N GLN A 776 24.83 -7.64 -23.69
CA GLN A 776 23.37 -7.59 -23.56
C GLN A 776 22.84 -7.00 -24.85
N PRO A 777 21.90 -7.64 -25.54
CA PRO A 777 21.48 -7.21 -26.86
C PRO A 777 21.13 -5.73 -26.78
N ARG A 778 21.96 -4.87 -27.38
CA ARG A 778 21.67 -3.45 -27.46
C ARG A 778 20.43 -3.36 -28.33
N TYR A 779 19.34 -2.87 -27.72
CA TYR A 779 18.17 -2.52 -28.49
C TYR A 779 18.54 -1.35 -29.41
N LEU A 780 18.32 -1.52 -30.68
CA LEU A 780 18.40 -0.40 -31.62
C LEU A 780 17.12 0.41 -31.54
N ILE A 781 17.23 1.72 -31.59
CA ILE A 781 16.09 2.63 -31.65
C ILE A 781 15.95 3.08 -33.10
N PRO A 782 14.75 3.02 -33.72
CA PRO A 782 14.57 3.39 -35.14
C PRO A 782 15.06 4.79 -35.46
N SER A 783 15.00 5.71 -34.52
CA SER A 783 15.53 7.06 -34.69
C SER A 783 17.07 7.12 -34.76
N ASP A 784 17.81 6.09 -34.34
CA ASP A 784 19.27 6.08 -34.29
C ASP A 784 19.92 5.25 -35.43
N LEU A 785 19.13 4.85 -36.42
CA LEU A 785 19.62 4.07 -37.59
C LEU A 785 20.47 4.91 -38.57
N GLY A 786 20.94 6.08 -38.17
CA GLY A 786 21.80 6.94 -38.95
C GLY A 786 21.09 7.65 -40.14
N GLY A 787 21.82 8.54 -40.79
CA GLY A 787 21.28 9.40 -41.85
C GLY A 787 20.85 10.79 -41.37
N THR A 788 20.87 11.74 -42.29
CA THR A 788 20.45 13.13 -42.00
C THR A 788 18.96 13.19 -41.70
N LYS A 789 18.56 13.88 -40.58
CA LYS A 789 17.17 14.11 -40.18
C LYS A 789 16.73 15.55 -40.36
N THR A 790 17.72 16.48 -40.47
CA THR A 790 17.50 17.91 -40.61
C THR A 790 17.37 18.32 -42.06
N LEU A 791 16.31 19.04 -42.38
CA LEU A 791 16.17 19.73 -43.64
C LEU A 791 16.85 21.09 -43.49
N SER A 792 17.91 21.33 -44.29
CA SER A 792 18.64 22.60 -44.31
C SER A 792 17.74 23.77 -44.72
N LYS A 793 17.52 24.73 -43.83
CA LYS A 793 16.73 25.95 -43.81
C LYS A 793 15.44 25.79 -43.01
N GLY A 794 15.54 25.85 -41.73
CA GLY A 794 14.41 25.97 -40.78
C GLY A 794 14.42 27.35 -40.09
N ASN A 795 13.38 27.68 -39.42
CA ASN A 795 12.95 28.95 -38.79
C ASN A 795 13.90 29.58 -37.75
N GLY A 796 15.17 29.34 -37.75
CA GLY A 796 16.12 29.95 -36.81
C GLY A 796 16.05 29.41 -35.37
N LEU A 797 15.32 28.30 -35.13
CA LEU A 797 15.28 27.60 -33.83
C LEU A 797 16.55 26.75 -33.66
N SER A 798 17.08 26.71 -32.44
CA SER A 798 18.12 25.75 -32.09
C SER A 798 17.58 24.32 -32.16
N GLU A 799 18.47 23.34 -32.23
CA GLU A 799 18.08 21.90 -32.29
C GLU A 799 17.24 21.49 -31.05
N GLU A 800 17.61 22.01 -29.88
CA GLU A 800 16.88 21.78 -28.63
C GLU A 800 15.48 22.41 -28.64
N GLU A 801 15.35 23.64 -29.17
CA GLU A 801 14.07 24.32 -29.29
C GLU A 801 13.14 23.62 -30.29
N ALA A 802 13.67 23.11 -31.38
CA ALA A 802 12.92 22.34 -32.36
C ALA A 802 12.45 21.00 -31.76
N ALA A 803 13.30 20.31 -31.01
CA ALA A 803 12.95 19.07 -30.32
C ALA A 803 11.86 19.29 -29.26
N LEU A 804 11.96 20.37 -28.49
CA LEU A 804 10.95 20.71 -27.49
C LEU A 804 9.61 21.08 -28.14
N HIS A 805 9.63 21.84 -29.24
CA HIS A 805 8.43 22.14 -30.01
C HIS A 805 7.77 20.86 -30.54
N GLY A 806 8.56 19.96 -31.12
CA GLY A 806 8.10 18.66 -31.57
C GLY A 806 7.43 17.86 -30.46
N SER A 807 8.10 17.74 -29.30
CA SER A 807 7.56 17.03 -28.13
C SER A 807 6.22 17.61 -27.64
N ARG A 808 6.06 18.94 -27.70
CA ARG A 808 4.79 19.61 -27.36
C ARG A 808 3.67 19.23 -28.31
N VAL A 809 3.93 19.31 -29.61
CA VAL A 809 2.94 18.99 -30.65
C VAL A 809 2.55 17.52 -30.58
N HIS A 810 3.50 16.58 -30.50
CA HIS A 810 3.24 15.16 -30.35
C HIS A 810 2.38 14.87 -29.12
N LYS A 811 2.72 15.48 -27.96
CA LYS A 811 1.95 15.25 -26.71
C LYS A 811 0.53 15.77 -26.79
N LEU A 812 0.31 16.91 -27.45
CA LEU A 812 -1.03 17.43 -27.68
C LEU A 812 -1.82 16.56 -28.64
N LEU A 813 -1.23 16.10 -29.75
CA LEU A 813 -1.86 15.20 -30.70
C LEU A 813 -2.17 13.83 -30.11
N GLU A 814 -1.39 13.37 -29.15
CA GLU A 814 -1.66 12.13 -28.40
C GLU A 814 -2.88 12.25 -27.49
N LEU A 815 -2.95 13.33 -26.70
CA LEU A 815 -3.86 13.42 -25.56
C LEU A 815 -5.19 14.15 -25.87
N LEU A 816 -5.16 15.23 -26.69
CA LEU A 816 -6.36 16.03 -26.96
C LEU A 816 -7.50 15.25 -27.60
N PRO A 817 -7.28 14.31 -28.54
CA PRO A 817 -8.36 13.53 -29.12
C PRO A 817 -9.22 12.74 -28.12
N LYS A 818 -8.71 12.52 -26.90
CA LYS A 818 -9.43 11.84 -25.82
C LYS A 818 -10.53 12.72 -25.19
N TYR A 819 -10.55 14.03 -25.51
CA TYR A 819 -11.50 15.03 -24.98
C TYR A 819 -12.41 15.58 -26.06
N SER A 820 -13.50 16.22 -25.62
CA SER A 820 -14.42 16.89 -26.54
C SER A 820 -13.70 18.05 -27.26
N PRO A 821 -13.93 18.24 -28.58
CA PRO A 821 -13.30 19.32 -29.33
C PRO A 821 -13.50 20.73 -28.74
N LYS A 822 -14.63 20.96 -28.06
CA LYS A 822 -14.94 22.24 -27.39
C LYS A 822 -13.98 22.53 -26.23
N ASP A 823 -13.42 21.49 -25.63
CA ASP A 823 -12.56 21.59 -24.44
C ASP A 823 -11.07 21.63 -24.79
N TRP A 824 -10.67 21.36 -26.03
CA TRP A 824 -9.27 21.30 -26.47
C TRP A 824 -8.43 22.53 -26.08
N PRO A 825 -8.87 23.77 -26.32
CA PRO A 825 -8.09 24.95 -25.97
C PRO A 825 -7.81 25.07 -24.46
N LYS A 826 -8.81 24.69 -23.64
CA LYS A 826 -8.71 24.71 -22.18
C LYS A 826 -7.75 23.65 -21.66
N HIS A 827 -7.77 22.46 -22.27
CA HIS A 827 -6.95 21.33 -21.84
C HIS A 827 -5.51 21.41 -22.35
N SER A 828 -5.24 22.04 -23.51
CA SER A 828 -3.91 22.14 -24.09
C SER A 828 -2.87 22.71 -23.12
N LEU A 829 -3.15 23.86 -22.52
CA LEU A 829 -2.26 24.47 -21.52
C LEU A 829 -2.06 23.62 -20.27
N LYS A 830 -3.16 23.00 -19.78
CA LYS A 830 -3.08 22.13 -18.59
C LYS A 830 -2.23 20.89 -18.84
N MET A 831 -2.36 20.29 -20.04
CA MET A 831 -1.60 19.12 -20.44
C MET A 831 -0.11 19.41 -20.55
N LEU A 832 0.28 20.53 -21.17
CA LEU A 832 1.67 20.89 -21.30
C LEU A 832 2.32 21.22 -19.95
N LYS A 833 1.58 21.89 -19.06
CA LYS A 833 2.04 22.13 -17.68
C LYS A 833 2.21 20.81 -16.90
N ALA A 834 1.23 19.91 -16.98
CA ALA A 834 1.27 18.63 -16.28
C ALA A 834 2.39 17.71 -16.77
N ASN A 835 2.77 17.81 -18.04
CA ASN A 835 3.84 17.02 -18.65
C ASN A 835 5.19 17.76 -18.71
N ARG A 836 5.35 18.88 -18.02
CA ARG A 836 6.60 19.71 -17.96
C ARG A 836 7.10 20.17 -19.31
N LEU A 837 6.20 20.35 -20.25
CA LEU A 837 6.49 20.85 -21.59
C LEU A 837 6.10 22.32 -21.76
N PHE A 838 5.71 22.99 -20.66
CA PHE A 838 5.22 24.37 -20.71
C PHE A 838 6.35 25.39 -20.79
N ASP A 839 7.43 25.21 -20.03
CA ASP A 839 8.50 26.18 -19.89
C ASP A 839 9.55 26.09 -21.01
N GLY A 840 10.17 27.19 -21.34
CA GLY A 840 11.24 27.30 -22.33
C GLY A 840 10.79 27.73 -23.74
N PRO A 841 11.70 28.36 -24.53
CA PRO A 841 11.46 28.65 -25.93
C PRO A 841 11.34 27.37 -26.78
N PRO A 842 10.62 27.38 -27.92
CA PRO A 842 9.82 28.50 -28.48
C PRO A 842 8.46 28.65 -27.81
N ASN A 843 7.71 29.71 -28.19
CA ASN A 843 6.41 29.99 -27.59
C ASN A 843 5.47 28.79 -27.64
N VAL A 844 4.92 28.44 -26.49
CA VAL A 844 3.98 27.32 -26.28
C VAL A 844 2.69 27.46 -27.13
N GLU A 845 2.24 28.70 -27.35
CA GLU A 845 1.04 28.99 -28.13
C GLU A 845 1.18 28.50 -29.58
N ASN A 846 2.36 28.58 -30.18
CA ASN A 846 2.60 28.07 -31.53
C ASN A 846 2.37 26.56 -31.61
N ALA A 847 2.85 25.80 -30.65
CA ALA A 847 2.64 24.35 -30.61
C ALA A 847 1.15 23.99 -30.39
N ILE A 848 0.45 24.77 -29.56
CA ILE A 848 -0.99 24.58 -29.35
C ILE A 848 -1.77 24.89 -30.63
N GLN A 849 -1.49 26.00 -31.29
CA GLN A 849 -2.15 26.37 -32.54
C GLN A 849 -1.88 25.35 -33.65
N GLU A 850 -0.65 24.85 -33.77
CA GLU A 850 -0.29 23.82 -34.73
C GLU A 850 -1.09 22.53 -34.46
N ALA A 851 -1.06 22.01 -33.23
CA ALA A 851 -1.80 20.80 -32.87
C ALA A 851 -3.33 20.94 -33.09
N LEU A 852 -3.92 22.08 -32.67
CA LEU A 852 -5.35 22.34 -32.87
C LEU A 852 -5.69 22.44 -34.35
N SER A 853 -4.83 23.07 -35.16
CA SER A 853 -5.04 23.20 -36.60
C SER A 853 -5.06 21.84 -37.31
N VAL A 854 -4.24 20.90 -36.86
CA VAL A 854 -4.20 19.52 -37.36
C VAL A 854 -5.46 18.78 -36.92
N LEU A 855 -5.84 18.84 -35.67
CA LEU A 855 -7.01 18.14 -35.12
C LEU A 855 -8.35 18.63 -35.67
N THR A 856 -8.44 19.92 -36.08
CA THR A 856 -9.66 20.49 -36.66
C THR A 856 -9.76 20.33 -38.17
N ASP A 857 -8.71 19.81 -38.83
CA ASP A 857 -8.74 19.59 -40.28
C ASP A 857 -9.65 18.37 -40.62
N PRO A 858 -10.76 18.58 -41.37
CA PRO A 858 -11.66 17.45 -41.68
C PRO A 858 -11.00 16.32 -42.47
N ARG A 859 -9.95 16.60 -43.24
CA ARG A 859 -9.23 15.60 -44.06
C ARG A 859 -8.38 14.66 -43.20
N LEU A 860 -7.98 15.11 -41.97
CA LEU A 860 -7.10 14.39 -41.05
C LEU A 860 -7.88 13.78 -39.87
N SER A 861 -9.18 14.04 -39.77
CA SER A 861 -10.03 13.64 -38.64
C SER A 861 -10.03 12.13 -38.37
N TYR A 862 -9.93 11.30 -39.43
CA TYR A 862 -9.89 9.84 -39.31
C TYR A 862 -8.61 9.32 -38.58
N ILE A 863 -7.51 10.07 -38.62
CA ILE A 863 -6.23 9.72 -37.94
C ILE A 863 -6.38 9.82 -36.40
N PHE A 864 -7.33 10.64 -35.96
CA PHE A 864 -7.58 10.93 -34.54
C PHE A 864 -8.88 10.35 -34.02
N ALA A 865 -9.48 9.40 -34.74
CA ALA A 865 -10.67 8.70 -34.30
C ALA A 865 -10.38 7.86 -33.04
N LYS A 866 -11.43 7.55 -32.27
CA LYS A 866 -11.30 6.87 -30.96
C LYS A 866 -10.72 5.47 -31.04
N ASP A 867 -10.86 4.82 -32.18
CA ASP A 867 -10.40 3.46 -32.48
C ASP A 867 -8.97 3.41 -33.04
N VAL A 868 -8.31 4.56 -33.22
CA VAL A 868 -6.94 4.64 -33.71
C VAL A 868 -5.96 4.58 -32.54
N LEU A 869 -4.97 3.70 -32.65
CA LEU A 869 -3.94 3.52 -31.63
C LEU A 869 -2.92 4.68 -31.69
N SER A 870 -2.56 5.22 -30.52
CA SER A 870 -1.57 6.31 -30.37
C SER A 870 -0.38 5.87 -29.55
N GLU A 871 0.81 6.37 -29.91
CA GLU A 871 2.09 6.09 -29.20
C GLU A 871 2.29 4.59 -28.96
N VAL A 872 2.27 3.81 -30.04
CA VAL A 872 2.28 2.34 -30.00
C VAL A 872 3.70 1.82 -29.86
N PRO A 873 4.12 1.32 -28.69
CA PRO A 873 5.41 0.71 -28.54
C PRO A 873 5.47 -0.65 -29.25
N PHE A 874 6.56 -0.92 -29.92
CA PHE A 874 6.81 -2.23 -30.52
C PHE A 874 8.23 -2.70 -30.27
N SER A 875 8.42 -4.01 -30.29
CA SER A 875 9.72 -4.64 -30.33
C SER A 875 9.73 -5.73 -31.40
N ALA A 876 10.74 -5.73 -32.26
CA ALA A 876 10.89 -6.71 -33.29
C ALA A 876 12.37 -7.09 -33.47
N GLN A 877 12.61 -8.29 -34.01
CA GLN A 877 13.94 -8.72 -34.42
C GLN A 877 13.96 -8.74 -35.94
N LEU A 878 14.73 -7.86 -36.54
CA LEU A 878 14.72 -7.65 -37.98
C LEU A 878 15.90 -8.34 -38.63
N PRO A 879 15.70 -9.17 -39.70
CA PRO A 879 16.79 -9.82 -40.44
C PRO A 879 17.78 -8.82 -41.03
N ASN A 880 17.28 -7.71 -41.55
CA ASN A 880 18.05 -6.62 -42.18
C ASN A 880 18.96 -5.85 -41.20
N LEU A 881 18.85 -6.11 -39.90
CA LEU A 881 19.68 -5.58 -38.82
C LEU A 881 20.52 -6.68 -38.15
N LYS A 882 21.02 -7.65 -38.90
CA LYS A 882 21.80 -8.80 -38.37
C LYS A 882 21.08 -9.52 -37.21
N ASN A 883 19.73 -9.61 -37.27
CA ASN A 883 18.87 -10.15 -36.21
C ASN A 883 18.98 -9.42 -34.87
N GLN A 884 19.40 -8.19 -34.84
CA GLN A 884 19.36 -7.37 -33.63
C GLN A 884 17.89 -7.00 -33.28
N LYS A 885 17.64 -6.84 -32.01
CA LYS A 885 16.32 -6.38 -31.50
C LYS A 885 16.20 -4.88 -31.65
N ILE A 886 15.11 -4.44 -32.26
CA ILE A 886 14.74 -3.03 -32.37
C ILE A 886 13.56 -2.74 -31.43
N TYR A 887 13.58 -1.59 -30.80
CA TYR A 887 12.49 -1.07 -29.98
C TYR A 887 12.13 0.34 -30.43
N GLY A 888 10.88 0.60 -30.69
CA GLY A 888 10.40 1.91 -31.13
C GLY A 888 8.97 2.21 -30.71
N ILE A 889 8.53 3.43 -30.96
CA ILE A 889 7.16 3.89 -30.70
C ILE A 889 6.63 4.50 -31.99
N ILE A 890 5.45 4.08 -32.42
CA ILE A 890 4.76 4.59 -33.60
C ILE A 890 3.71 5.61 -33.16
N ASP A 891 3.76 6.82 -33.69
CA ASP A 891 2.86 7.93 -33.30
C ASP A 891 1.38 7.56 -33.46
N ARG A 892 1.01 7.01 -34.64
CA ARG A 892 -0.35 6.54 -34.93
C ARG A 892 -0.34 5.26 -35.73
N LEU A 893 -1.17 4.33 -35.32
CA LEU A 893 -1.33 3.03 -36.00
C LEU A 893 -2.83 2.78 -36.21
N ILE A 894 -3.26 2.71 -37.48
CA ILE A 894 -4.64 2.38 -37.86
C ILE A 894 -4.65 0.93 -38.34
N VAL A 895 -5.37 0.07 -37.65
CA VAL A 895 -5.44 -1.36 -37.95
C VAL A 895 -6.80 -1.66 -38.55
N GLY A 896 -6.87 -1.71 -39.90
CA GLY A 896 -8.07 -2.11 -40.64
C GLY A 896 -8.18 -3.64 -40.78
N SER A 897 -9.24 -4.12 -41.44
CA SER A 897 -9.46 -5.55 -41.68
C SER A 897 -8.32 -6.19 -42.52
N ASN A 898 -7.92 -5.54 -43.64
CA ASN A 898 -6.94 -6.07 -44.58
C ASN A 898 -5.65 -5.23 -44.67
N ASN A 899 -5.63 -4.03 -44.07
CA ASN A 899 -4.50 -3.12 -44.13
C ASN A 899 -4.13 -2.56 -42.78
N VAL A 900 -2.87 -2.11 -42.63
CA VAL A 900 -2.37 -1.38 -41.47
C VAL A 900 -1.72 -0.10 -41.99
N GLN A 901 -2.07 1.05 -41.42
CA GLN A 901 -1.47 2.33 -41.77
C GLN A 901 -0.60 2.81 -40.58
N ILE A 902 0.65 3.10 -40.89
CA ILE A 902 1.61 3.71 -39.99
C ILE A 902 1.65 5.21 -40.31
N ILE A 903 1.47 6.06 -39.32
CA ILE A 903 1.55 7.52 -39.50
C ILE A 903 2.53 8.06 -38.50
N ASP A 904 3.57 8.70 -38.98
CA ASP A 904 4.61 9.32 -38.19
C ASP A 904 4.52 10.85 -38.31
N PHE A 905 4.58 11.57 -37.20
CA PHE A 905 4.41 13.01 -37.17
C PHE A 905 5.76 13.70 -37.28
N LYS A 906 5.83 14.74 -38.11
CA LYS A 906 7.00 15.58 -38.27
C LYS A 906 6.63 17.06 -38.20
N THR A 907 7.25 17.77 -37.28
CA THR A 907 7.02 19.22 -37.03
C THR A 907 7.97 20.12 -37.80
N ASN A 908 8.71 19.57 -38.78
CA ASN A 908 9.63 20.35 -39.59
C ASN A 908 8.87 21.41 -40.38
N SER A 909 9.34 22.68 -40.30
CA SER A 909 8.77 23.80 -41.06
C SER A 909 9.13 23.79 -42.56
N ALA A 910 10.28 23.24 -42.91
CA ALA A 910 10.67 23.01 -44.29
C ALA A 910 10.23 21.60 -44.72
N VAL A 911 9.26 21.53 -45.61
CA VAL A 911 8.69 20.27 -46.08
C VAL A 911 9.18 19.98 -47.51
N PRO A 912 9.66 18.75 -47.81
CA PRO A 912 10.07 18.37 -49.15
C PRO A 912 8.92 18.50 -50.15
N LYS A 913 9.24 18.98 -51.38
CA LYS A 913 8.22 19.08 -52.45
C LYS A 913 7.80 17.71 -52.99
N THR A 914 8.67 16.72 -52.96
CA THR A 914 8.48 15.36 -53.48
C THR A 914 9.04 14.36 -52.47
N ALA A 915 8.50 13.14 -52.45
CA ALA A 915 8.83 12.10 -51.48
C ALA A 915 10.31 11.62 -51.60
N ASP A 916 10.91 11.71 -52.77
CA ASP A 916 12.31 11.36 -53.05
C ASP A 916 13.32 12.33 -52.37
N LYS A 917 12.87 13.48 -51.89
CA LYS A 917 13.69 14.49 -51.17
C LYS A 917 13.54 14.42 -49.67
N ILE A 918 12.84 13.44 -49.11
CA ILE A 918 12.76 13.20 -47.69
C ILE A 918 14.10 12.73 -47.15
N PRO A 919 14.61 13.29 -46.04
CA PRO A 919 15.87 12.88 -45.45
C PRO A 919 15.96 11.38 -45.17
N LEU A 920 17.11 10.79 -45.50
CA LEU A 920 17.37 9.35 -45.39
C LEU A 920 17.13 8.80 -43.98
N GLY A 921 17.45 9.60 -42.95
CA GLY A 921 17.21 9.19 -41.54
C GLY A 921 15.73 9.05 -41.19
N ILE A 922 14.85 9.83 -41.82
CA ILE A 922 13.38 9.70 -41.62
C ILE A 922 12.87 8.46 -42.39
N LEU A 923 13.35 8.25 -43.60
CA LEU A 923 12.96 7.07 -44.39
C LEU A 923 13.41 5.76 -43.72
N ARG A 924 14.64 5.70 -43.18
CA ARG A 924 15.12 4.56 -42.39
C ARG A 924 14.27 4.28 -41.14
N GLN A 925 13.90 5.32 -40.43
CA GLN A 925 13.03 5.20 -39.25
C GLN A 925 11.69 4.54 -39.63
N ILE A 926 11.02 5.03 -40.66
CA ILE A 926 9.73 4.52 -41.10
C ILE A 926 9.86 3.15 -41.78
N GLY A 927 10.91 2.90 -42.50
CA GLY A 927 11.23 1.58 -43.05
C GLY A 927 11.38 0.51 -41.98
N ALA A 928 12.04 0.84 -40.85
CA ALA A 928 12.14 -0.04 -39.70
C ALA A 928 10.75 -0.27 -39.03
N TYR A 929 9.89 0.75 -38.95
CA TYR A 929 8.52 0.59 -38.50
C TYR A 929 7.72 -0.35 -39.42
N LYS A 930 7.82 -0.16 -40.73
CA LYS A 930 7.16 -0.99 -41.75
C LYS A 930 7.54 -2.46 -41.58
N LEU A 931 8.84 -2.77 -41.58
CA LEU A 931 9.34 -4.14 -41.45
C LEU A 931 8.88 -4.78 -40.11
N ALA A 932 8.88 -4.02 -39.04
CA ALA A 932 8.40 -4.52 -37.75
C ALA A 932 6.89 -4.83 -37.78
N VAL A 933 6.11 -3.93 -38.35
CA VAL A 933 4.64 -4.08 -38.40
C VAL A 933 4.26 -5.19 -39.42
N GLU A 934 4.93 -5.33 -40.55
CA GLU A 934 4.76 -6.45 -41.49
C GLU A 934 5.02 -7.81 -40.81
N LYS A 935 6.01 -7.86 -39.94
CA LYS A 935 6.31 -9.08 -39.17
C LYS A 935 5.26 -9.36 -38.09
N ILE A 936 4.69 -8.30 -37.50
CA ILE A 936 3.60 -8.40 -36.49
C ILE A 936 2.26 -8.76 -37.15
N PHE A 937 2.01 -8.25 -38.36
CA PHE A 937 0.78 -8.48 -39.14
C PHE A 937 1.05 -9.09 -40.53
N PRO A 938 1.50 -10.33 -40.60
CA PRO A 938 1.97 -10.92 -41.84
C PRO A 938 0.88 -11.11 -42.93
N SER A 939 -0.38 -11.03 -42.55
CA SER A 939 -1.52 -11.18 -43.48
C SER A 939 -2.11 -9.84 -43.93
N LYS A 940 -1.58 -8.70 -43.51
CA LYS A 940 -2.12 -7.38 -43.81
C LYS A 940 -1.13 -6.55 -44.63
N GLU A 941 -1.64 -5.76 -45.54
CA GLU A 941 -0.84 -4.79 -46.30
C GLU A 941 -0.50 -3.58 -45.39
N VAL A 942 0.80 -3.22 -45.34
CA VAL A 942 1.29 -2.11 -44.50
C VAL A 942 1.57 -0.89 -45.38
N SER A 943 0.88 0.20 -45.12
CA SER A 943 1.05 1.50 -45.78
C SER A 943 1.63 2.52 -44.80
N CYS A 944 2.61 3.30 -45.23
CA CYS A 944 3.31 4.28 -44.39
C CYS A 944 3.05 5.70 -44.86
N TYR A 945 2.86 6.58 -43.88
CA TYR A 945 2.55 7.99 -44.10
C TYR A 945 3.39 8.88 -43.19
N ILE A 946 3.74 10.06 -43.67
CA ILE A 946 4.26 11.18 -42.86
C ILE A 946 3.23 12.27 -42.78
N LEU A 947 2.89 12.68 -41.57
CA LEU A 947 2.09 13.89 -41.37
C LEU A 947 2.98 15.07 -40.99
N TRP A 948 3.12 16.02 -41.93
CA TRP A 948 3.79 17.29 -41.69
C TRP A 948 2.85 18.24 -40.97
N THR A 949 2.99 18.35 -39.67
CA THR A 949 2.00 19.04 -38.81
C THR A 949 1.94 20.55 -39.08
N ALA A 950 3.11 21.16 -39.33
CA ALA A 950 3.20 22.61 -39.62
C ALA A 950 2.37 23.06 -40.85
N ILE A 951 2.23 22.21 -41.87
CA ILE A 951 1.46 22.52 -43.11
C ILE A 951 0.24 21.64 -43.34
N LYS A 952 -0.06 20.75 -42.42
CA LYS A 952 -1.21 19.81 -42.47
C LYS A 952 -1.21 18.92 -43.71
N LYS A 953 -0.04 18.50 -44.15
CA LYS A 953 0.11 17.65 -45.35
C LYS A 953 0.39 16.22 -44.93
N LEU A 954 -0.35 15.27 -45.49
CA LEU A 954 -0.15 13.86 -45.32
C LEU A 954 0.48 13.29 -46.60
N ASP A 955 1.72 12.85 -46.51
CA ASP A 955 2.43 12.24 -47.64
C ASP A 955 2.44 10.70 -47.48
N TYR A 956 2.01 10.00 -48.56
CA TYR A 956 2.17 8.55 -48.69
C TYR A 956 3.60 8.25 -49.13
N LEU A 957 4.21 7.22 -48.51
CA LEU A 957 5.54 6.75 -48.85
C LEU A 957 5.42 5.49 -49.72
N GLU A 958 5.93 5.57 -50.95
CA GLU A 958 5.96 4.44 -51.86
C GLU A 958 6.85 3.33 -51.29
N LYS A 959 6.53 2.07 -51.65
CA LYS A 959 7.22 0.90 -51.11
C LYS A 959 8.70 0.90 -51.48
N ASP A 960 9.04 1.32 -52.70
CA ASP A 960 10.41 1.37 -53.21
C ASP A 960 11.31 2.37 -52.47
N LEU A 961 10.72 3.39 -51.79
CA LEU A 961 11.46 4.35 -50.97
C LEU A 961 11.78 3.82 -49.55
N LEU A 962 11.13 2.74 -49.15
CA LEU A 962 11.24 2.15 -47.83
C LEU A 962 11.89 0.77 -47.79
N ASP A 963 12.17 0.18 -48.95
CA ASP A 963 12.82 -1.13 -49.07
C ASP A 963 14.36 -0.92 -49.09
N TYR A 964 14.97 -0.91 -47.91
CA TYR A 964 16.41 -0.90 -47.76
C TYR A 964 16.93 -2.30 -47.45
N GLU A 965 17.82 -2.84 -48.28
CA GLU A 965 18.48 -4.11 -48.05
C GLU A 965 19.40 -4.08 -46.82
N ASP A 966 20.02 -2.91 -46.52
CA ASP A 966 20.82 -2.68 -45.32
C ASP A 966 20.37 -1.44 -44.56
N LEU A 967 19.75 -1.62 -43.44
CA LEU A 967 19.45 -0.57 -42.47
C LEU A 967 20.64 -0.23 -41.55
N ASP A 968 21.76 -1.01 -41.69
CA ASP A 968 23.02 -0.75 -40.99
C ASP A 968 23.68 0.49 -41.58
N GLY A 969 23.67 1.57 -40.79
CA GLY A 969 24.31 2.84 -41.19
C GLY A 969 25.83 2.84 -41.09
N SER A 970 26.54 1.78 -41.60
CA SER A 970 28.00 1.75 -41.73
C SER A 970 28.47 2.58 -42.89
#